data_4dc73a3ce76e72caea0762e70e770121
#
_entry.id   4dc73a3ce76e72caea0762e70e770121
#
_cell.length_a   1.000
_cell.length_b   1.000
_cell.length_c   1.000
_cell.angle_alpha   90.00
_cell.angle_beta   90.00
_cell.angle_gamma   90.00
#
_symmetry.space_group_name_H-M   'P 1'
#
loop_
_entity.id
_entity.type
_entity.pdbx_description
1 polymer ?
#
loop_
_entity_poly.entity_id
_entity_poly.type
_entity_poly.pdbx_seq_one_letter_code
_entity_poly.pdbx_strand_id
1 'polypeptide(L)'
;LIFGSDPMAALKNLSATDVLKIKAYDEYENTKTKKLMYRGDLTRVLNIETKSKLISSWKAHLLASTGSNMDSKNDRGKFRKGLGLTTNFFSEKFLLTSNVFHNNINRKSNNIKNVLSISDPGSTYNETTYADLATERSWDTENGTYGTFRAFYTFGYNRDNTNTRSEQHYFPGNNYQQRLYEEQNSNSDRKQNHYSEFSFSNSNDKWGEFRWNQLITYNNNKDWQSLYIYNEENNLQTSKSLMHYDNLNKNFHVKEDVSYVNSITDRIGYTLESSVDINKGKNHSLRIDTLESSTTQTYLTIPSKLRNTEWNGNAQLIYILNPENDTQISFDYSVKYENGWKHQFAWNMLSPTNPQTDEANTYSYKINNLTQKQEVSFHFFPFQKTSCDISAGLKESTLKRKEKEMDNYRKTFISPTVAISFVHTDITKSWSAAYRLHNFAPNIVQLRPQIDNSNPYMLRSGNPNLKQSYLHSFLFNCNRMLGKHNHTIGVIINASIRQHSPVAKTTYYNAETYLPELQYTAPAHSSLISFENVEGYWDIKGKLIWQAPIRSIKSKYTLSTGFNYEHNPYYIGENKTTTRTYDPSLEHFLLCSLTKRLKVTISANTHYVHSINTENYTGKTFYQTAGAMLDISQICKYFYLSSHYNFIFSRDYGINKEINRNHTLNLNVGCKVLNRKGDISIAAYDLLNSHRTFNSQMYSNYIQNTWTNYYGRFFTINFAYRFGKVKSNYEGTTNDGSIREYRPMSGKI
;
A
#
# COMPACT_ATOMS: atom_id res chain seq x y z
N LEU A 1 -5.22 -9.64 18.80
CA LEU A 1 -4.95 -8.25 18.39
C LEU A 1 -6.07 -7.35 18.87
N ILE A 2 -5.80 -6.48 19.84
CA ILE A 2 -6.82 -5.69 20.56
C ILE A 2 -7.38 -4.51 19.72
N PHE A 3 -6.82 -4.18 18.57
CA PHE A 3 -7.14 -2.97 17.81
C PHE A 3 -7.31 -3.23 16.30
N GLY A 4 -8.01 -4.31 15.94
CA GLY A 4 -8.21 -4.67 14.54
C GLY A 4 -6.89 -4.91 13.81
N SER A 5 -6.74 -4.37 12.62
CA SER A 5 -5.53 -4.47 11.80
C SER A 5 -4.40 -3.52 12.19
N ASP A 6 -4.60 -2.60 13.17
CA ASP A 6 -3.56 -1.65 13.63
C ASP A 6 -3.02 -1.97 15.04
N PRO A 7 -1.99 -2.84 15.17
CA PRO A 7 -1.32 -3.11 16.44
C PRO A 7 -0.71 -1.86 17.09
N MET A 8 -0.40 -0.84 16.29
CA MET A 8 0.17 0.41 16.78
C MET A 8 -0.86 1.27 17.52
N ALA A 9 -2.15 1.10 17.25
CA ALA A 9 -3.21 1.76 18.00
C ALA A 9 -3.23 1.29 19.47
N ALA A 10 -2.99 0.00 19.73
CA ALA A 10 -2.84 -0.56 21.07
C ALA A 10 -1.68 0.09 21.85
N LEU A 11 -0.51 0.14 21.20
CA LEU A 11 0.69 0.72 21.81
C LEU A 11 0.56 2.22 22.06
N LYS A 12 -0.13 2.96 21.20
CA LYS A 12 -0.37 4.40 21.35
C LYS A 12 -1.28 4.72 22.53
N ASN A 13 -2.15 3.80 22.91
CA ASN A 13 -3.17 4.01 23.95
C ASN A 13 -2.74 3.53 25.33
N LEU A 14 -1.69 2.71 25.44
CA LEU A 14 -1.11 2.31 26.73
C LEU A 14 -0.13 3.38 27.26
N SER A 15 -0.30 3.76 28.53
CA SER A 15 0.69 4.62 29.16
C SER A 15 1.93 3.81 29.51
N ALA A 16 3.12 4.34 29.21
CA ALA A 16 4.38 3.71 29.59
C ALA A 16 4.51 3.50 31.13
N THR A 17 3.79 4.28 31.93
CA THR A 17 3.74 4.14 33.38
C THR A 17 2.99 2.89 33.85
N ASP A 18 2.09 2.36 33.03
CA ASP A 18 1.26 1.21 33.37
C ASP A 18 1.90 -0.11 32.91
N VAL A 19 2.93 -0.05 32.10
CA VAL A 19 3.64 -1.21 31.57
C VAL A 19 4.67 -1.72 32.59
N LEU A 20 4.55 -3.00 32.95
CA LEU A 20 5.52 -3.70 33.78
C LEU A 20 6.64 -4.29 32.91
N LYS A 21 6.26 -5.02 31.86
CA LYS A 21 7.17 -5.76 31.02
C LYS A 21 6.59 -5.90 29.60
N ILE A 22 7.47 -5.85 28.62
CA ILE A 22 7.13 -6.17 27.25
C ILE A 22 7.90 -7.45 26.87
N LYS A 23 7.19 -8.49 26.49
CA LYS A 23 7.77 -9.74 25.98
C LYS A 23 7.56 -9.74 24.47
N ALA A 24 8.63 -9.89 23.71
CA ALA A 24 8.58 -10.15 22.29
C ALA A 24 8.99 -11.60 22.05
N TYR A 25 8.13 -12.37 21.40
CA TYR A 25 8.41 -13.75 21.03
C TYR A 25 7.72 -14.06 19.70
N ASP A 26 8.23 -15.06 19.03
CA ASP A 26 7.61 -15.54 17.81
C ASP A 26 6.65 -16.66 18.20
N GLU A 27 5.39 -16.52 17.84
CA GLU A 27 4.31 -17.47 18.13
C GLU A 27 3.66 -17.91 16.82
N TYR A 28 3.36 -19.19 16.72
CA TYR A 28 2.57 -19.69 15.62
C TYR A 28 1.11 -19.23 15.78
N GLU A 29 0.47 -18.89 14.70
CA GLU A 29 -0.86 -18.24 14.70
C GLU A 29 -1.95 -19.04 15.45
N ASN A 30 -1.74 -20.32 15.70
CA ASN A 30 -2.66 -21.22 16.41
C ASN A 30 -2.00 -21.95 17.57
N THR A 31 -1.83 -21.25 18.70
CA THR A 31 -1.23 -21.84 19.91
C THR A 31 -2.16 -22.76 20.70
N LYS A 32 -3.46 -22.76 20.47
CA LYS A 32 -4.41 -23.56 21.25
C LYS A 32 -4.72 -24.93 20.68
N THR A 33 -4.49 -25.15 19.41
CA THR A 33 -4.56 -26.47 18.75
C THR A 33 -3.19 -27.11 18.61
N LYS A 34 -2.38 -27.05 19.65
CA LYS A 34 -0.95 -27.39 19.67
C LYS A 34 -0.57 -28.79 19.20
N LYS A 35 -1.51 -29.71 19.02
CA LYS A 35 -1.14 -31.12 18.77
C LYS A 35 -0.92 -31.45 17.31
N LEU A 36 -1.44 -30.66 16.33
CA LEU A 36 -1.55 -31.20 14.96
C LEU A 36 -1.55 -30.21 13.83
N MET A 37 -1.21 -28.99 14.08
CA MET A 37 -1.28 -28.07 12.95
C MET A 37 0.09 -27.79 12.39
N TYR A 38 0.12 -27.84 11.04
CA TYR A 38 1.03 -27.02 10.28
C TYR A 38 1.14 -25.68 11.02
N ARG A 39 2.31 -25.46 11.56
CA ARG A 39 2.60 -24.20 12.24
C ARG A 39 2.50 -23.14 11.16
N GLY A 40 1.41 -22.38 11.16
CA GLY A 40 1.23 -21.25 10.29
C GLY A 40 2.42 -20.29 10.36
N ASP A 41 2.45 -19.28 9.58
CA ASP A 41 3.52 -18.30 9.58
C ASP A 41 3.84 -17.84 11.02
N LEU A 42 5.12 -17.85 11.38
CA LEU A 42 5.61 -17.35 12.65
C LEU A 42 5.26 -15.87 12.77
N THR A 43 4.30 -15.57 13.63
CA THR A 43 3.88 -14.20 13.90
C THR A 43 4.64 -13.66 15.10
N ARG A 44 5.27 -12.50 14.94
CA ARG A 44 5.92 -11.83 16.06
C ARG A 44 4.90 -11.21 16.99
N VAL A 45 4.78 -11.75 18.19
CA VAL A 45 3.85 -11.30 19.23
C VAL A 45 4.57 -10.39 20.21
N LEU A 46 3.96 -9.23 20.49
CA LEU A 46 4.34 -8.36 21.59
C LEU A 46 3.32 -8.53 22.72
N ASN A 47 3.70 -9.24 23.77
CA ASN A 47 2.90 -9.34 24.97
C ASN A 47 3.29 -8.24 25.97
N ILE A 48 2.34 -7.39 26.32
CA ILE A 48 2.53 -6.29 27.25
C ILE A 48 1.91 -6.64 28.58
N GLU A 49 2.76 -6.92 29.56
CA GLU A 49 2.35 -7.11 30.96
C GLU A 49 2.22 -5.76 31.66
N THR A 50 1.10 -5.51 32.29
CA THR A 50 0.85 -4.31 33.09
C THR A 50 1.24 -4.49 34.55
N LYS A 51 1.60 -3.41 35.26
CA LYS A 51 2.11 -3.43 36.64
C LYS A 51 1.11 -3.95 37.68
N SER A 52 -0.15 -3.96 37.34
CA SER A 52 -1.22 -4.47 38.19
C SER A 52 -2.25 -5.19 37.33
N LYS A 53 -2.95 -6.18 37.91
CA LYS A 53 -4.10 -6.77 37.28
C LYS A 53 -5.15 -5.66 37.13
N LEU A 54 -5.27 -5.11 35.95
CA LEU A 54 -6.18 -4.02 35.61
C LEU A 54 -7.62 -4.55 35.69
N ILE A 55 -8.37 -4.15 36.72
CA ILE A 55 -9.77 -4.49 36.84
C ILE A 55 -10.59 -3.67 35.86
N SER A 56 -10.36 -2.40 35.80
CA SER A 56 -10.93 -1.49 34.80
C SER A 56 -10.16 -0.18 34.70
N SER A 57 -10.07 0.38 33.54
CA SER A 57 -9.58 1.72 33.34
C SER A 57 -10.34 2.44 32.23
N TRP A 58 -10.51 3.73 32.38
CA TRP A 58 -10.93 4.57 31.28
C TRP A 58 -9.94 5.72 31.12
N LYS A 59 -9.65 6.06 29.87
CA LYS A 59 -8.77 7.17 29.50
C LYS A 59 -9.38 7.92 28.35
N ALA A 60 -9.26 9.22 28.37
CA ALA A 60 -9.61 10.05 27.23
C ALA A 60 -8.52 11.06 26.94
N HIS A 61 -8.37 11.40 25.68
CA HIS A 61 -7.37 12.28 25.15
C HIS A 61 -8.01 13.29 24.20
N LEU A 62 -8.00 14.55 24.57
CA LEU A 62 -8.48 15.66 23.76
C LEU A 62 -7.30 16.31 23.05
N LEU A 63 -7.46 16.64 21.78
CA LEU A 63 -6.54 17.43 20.98
C LEU A 63 -7.32 18.55 20.29
N ALA A 64 -6.86 19.77 20.42
CA ALA A 64 -7.35 20.92 19.68
C ALA A 64 -6.18 21.62 18.99
N SER A 65 -6.37 22.07 17.78
CA SER A 65 -5.36 22.77 16.99
C SER A 65 -6.01 23.91 16.23
N THR A 66 -5.35 25.05 16.21
CA THR A 66 -5.72 26.20 15.39
C THR A 66 -4.49 26.83 14.78
N GLY A 67 -4.60 27.42 13.61
CA GLY A 67 -3.47 28.01 12.92
C GLY A 67 -3.85 28.73 11.63
N SER A 68 -2.84 29.15 10.90
CA SER A 68 -3.02 29.86 9.63
C SER A 68 -1.90 29.58 8.66
N ASN A 69 -2.20 29.69 7.36
CA ASN A 69 -1.18 29.79 6.34
C ASN A 69 -0.43 31.11 6.46
N MET A 70 0.87 31.09 6.16
CA MET A 70 1.72 32.27 6.13
C MET A 70 1.72 32.94 4.74
N ASP A 71 1.33 32.21 3.70
CA ASP A 71 1.32 32.69 2.31
C ASP A 71 -0.07 33.11 1.88
N SER A 72 -0.21 34.35 1.39
CA SER A 72 -1.50 35.00 1.10
C SER A 72 -2.13 34.61 -0.24
N LYS A 73 -1.48 33.78 -1.07
CA LYS A 73 -1.88 33.54 -2.47
C LYS A 73 -3.09 32.63 -2.65
N ASN A 74 -3.52 31.87 -1.64
CA ASN A 74 -4.67 30.96 -1.73
C ASN A 74 -5.70 31.27 -0.64
N ASP A 75 -6.83 31.88 -1.02
CA ASP A 75 -7.91 32.23 -0.09
C ASP A 75 -8.66 31.03 0.51
N ARG A 76 -8.61 29.87 -0.16
CA ARG A 76 -9.20 28.63 0.36
C ARG A 76 -8.21 27.94 1.31
N GLY A 77 -8.56 27.91 2.60
CA GLY A 77 -7.78 27.20 3.62
C GLY A 77 -6.76 28.05 4.37
N LYS A 78 -6.93 29.37 4.42
CA LYS A 78 -6.11 30.25 5.28
C LYS A 78 -6.11 29.81 6.74
N PHE A 79 -7.26 29.36 7.23
CA PHE A 79 -7.42 28.92 8.61
C PHE A 79 -7.18 27.41 8.75
N ARG A 80 -6.25 27.04 9.60
CA ARG A 80 -5.91 25.66 9.94
C ARG A 80 -6.59 25.27 11.23
N LYS A 81 -7.29 24.15 11.24
CA LYS A 81 -8.01 23.65 12.42
C LYS A 81 -7.83 22.15 12.58
N GLY A 82 -7.91 21.72 13.82
CA GLY A 82 -7.93 20.29 14.15
C GLY A 82 -8.58 20.11 15.51
N LEU A 83 -9.50 19.13 15.58
CA LEU A 83 -10.11 18.70 16.82
C LEU A 83 -10.10 17.18 16.86
N GLY A 84 -9.72 16.60 17.98
CA GLY A 84 -9.70 15.17 18.13
C GLY A 84 -9.99 14.73 19.57
N LEU A 85 -10.77 13.66 19.68
CA LEU A 85 -11.08 12.99 20.95
C LEU A 85 -10.83 11.50 20.78
N THR A 86 -10.02 10.94 21.66
CA THR A 86 -9.82 9.50 21.78
C THR A 86 -10.31 9.06 23.16
N THR A 87 -11.15 8.04 23.21
CA THR A 87 -11.59 7.44 24.47
C THR A 87 -11.30 5.95 24.47
N ASN A 88 -10.86 5.43 25.61
CA ASN A 88 -10.55 4.03 25.81
C ASN A 88 -11.12 3.57 27.15
N PHE A 89 -11.85 2.49 27.12
CA PHE A 89 -12.30 1.78 28.30
C PHE A 89 -11.80 0.33 28.23
N PHE A 90 -11.17 -0.10 29.30
CA PHE A 90 -10.62 -1.46 29.43
C PHE A 90 -11.16 -2.11 30.69
N SER A 91 -11.55 -3.36 30.57
CA SER A 91 -11.79 -4.27 31.69
C SER A 91 -11.17 -5.64 31.39
N GLU A 92 -11.21 -6.57 32.31
CA GLU A 92 -10.60 -7.89 32.17
C GLU A 92 -11.09 -8.66 30.92
N LYS A 93 -12.35 -8.49 30.54
CA LYS A 93 -13.02 -9.23 29.44
C LYS A 93 -13.66 -8.33 28.38
N PHE A 94 -13.50 -7.01 28.51
CA PHE A 94 -14.17 -6.07 27.62
C PHE A 94 -13.29 -4.85 27.35
N LEU A 95 -13.22 -4.49 26.08
CA LEU A 95 -12.53 -3.31 25.55
C LEU A 95 -13.51 -2.48 24.74
N LEU A 96 -13.49 -1.17 24.94
CA LEU A 96 -14.18 -0.20 24.09
C LEU A 96 -13.24 0.95 23.80
N THR A 97 -13.04 1.26 22.52
CA THR A 97 -12.26 2.41 22.08
C THR A 97 -13.05 3.24 21.09
N SER A 98 -12.88 4.55 21.15
CA SER A 98 -13.44 5.46 20.16
C SER A 98 -12.46 6.57 19.87
N ASN A 99 -12.31 6.90 18.59
CA ASN A 99 -11.56 8.05 18.13
C ASN A 99 -12.45 8.88 17.21
N VAL A 100 -12.44 10.18 17.42
CA VAL A 100 -13.09 11.14 16.51
C VAL A 100 -12.10 12.25 16.27
N PHE A 101 -11.82 12.57 15.03
CA PHE A 101 -11.05 13.76 14.70
C PHE A 101 -11.51 14.41 13.39
N HIS A 102 -11.34 15.70 13.37
CA HIS A 102 -11.55 16.53 12.20
C HIS A 102 -10.37 17.48 12.05
N ASN A 103 -9.77 17.55 10.86
CA ASN A 103 -8.69 18.51 10.62
C ASN A 103 -8.53 18.87 9.14
N ASN A 104 -7.93 20.02 8.88
CA ASN A 104 -7.46 20.45 7.57
C ASN A 104 -5.93 20.74 7.56
N ILE A 105 -5.18 20.04 8.41
CA ILE A 105 -3.74 20.12 8.56
C ILE A 105 -3.04 18.84 8.13
N ASN A 106 -3.72 17.99 7.37
CA ASN A 106 -3.22 16.74 6.81
C ASN A 106 -2.69 15.73 7.85
N ARG A 107 -3.27 15.70 9.03
CA ARG A 107 -2.96 14.70 10.06
C ARG A 107 -3.79 13.45 9.87
N LYS A 108 -3.15 12.29 9.90
CA LYS A 108 -3.81 10.98 9.84
C LYS A 108 -4.20 10.42 11.21
N SER A 109 -3.81 11.05 12.32
CA SER A 109 -4.09 10.52 13.66
C SER A 109 -4.12 11.60 14.74
N ASN A 110 -4.82 11.30 15.82
CA ASN A 110 -4.89 12.17 17.02
C ASN A 110 -3.63 12.15 17.90
N ASN A 111 -2.54 11.56 17.44
CA ASN A 111 -1.35 11.44 18.28
C ASN A 111 -0.54 12.74 18.30
N ILE A 112 -0.52 13.39 19.47
CA ILE A 112 0.20 14.64 19.67
C ILE A 112 1.72 14.51 19.54
N LYS A 113 2.29 13.33 19.76
CA LYS A 113 3.72 13.11 19.58
C LYS A 113 4.15 13.20 18.12
N ASN A 114 3.21 13.08 17.20
CA ASN A 114 3.43 13.16 15.76
C ASN A 114 2.95 14.50 15.18
N VAL A 115 3.02 15.58 15.96
CA VAL A 115 2.63 16.92 15.47
C VAL A 115 3.37 17.30 14.20
N LEU A 116 4.63 16.89 14.06
CA LEU A 116 5.44 17.15 12.86
C LEU A 116 5.27 16.10 11.75
N SER A 117 4.63 14.97 12.01
CA SER A 117 4.34 13.98 10.96
C SER A 117 3.09 14.40 10.19
N ILE A 118 3.29 15.13 9.13
CA ILE A 118 2.29 15.37 8.11
C ILE A 118 2.40 14.24 7.11
N SER A 119 1.29 13.60 6.77
CA SER A 119 1.27 12.68 5.64
C SER A 119 1.62 13.45 4.38
N ASP A 120 2.34 12.78 3.49
CA ASP A 120 2.84 13.32 2.23
C ASP A 120 1.80 14.20 1.53
N PRO A 121 2.17 15.42 1.20
CA PRO A 121 1.23 16.47 0.92
C PRO A 121 0.88 16.59 -0.55
N GLY A 122 0.70 15.51 -1.27
CA GLY A 122 0.28 15.55 -2.68
C GLY A 122 -1.00 16.33 -2.99
N SER A 123 -1.55 17.07 -2.02
CA SER A 123 -2.75 17.88 -2.22
C SER A 123 -2.53 19.34 -1.79
N THR A 124 -3.12 20.28 -2.52
CA THR A 124 -3.13 21.72 -2.17
C THR A 124 -4.07 22.06 -1.03
N TYR A 125 -5.05 21.20 -0.77
CA TYR A 125 -6.00 21.30 0.34
C TYR A 125 -6.49 19.91 0.70
N ASN A 126 -6.44 19.56 1.99
CA ASN A 126 -7.01 18.33 2.52
C ASN A 126 -7.83 18.64 3.77
N GLU A 127 -9.07 18.20 3.80
CA GLU A 127 -9.93 18.24 4.97
C GLU A 127 -10.39 16.82 5.27
N THR A 128 -10.05 16.35 6.46
CA THR A 128 -10.35 14.98 6.89
C THR A 128 -11.21 14.99 8.15
N THR A 129 -12.30 14.24 8.11
CA THR A 129 -13.08 13.84 9.28
C THR A 129 -13.01 12.34 9.41
N TYR A 130 -12.70 11.86 10.58
CA TYR A 130 -12.60 10.44 10.87
C TYR A 130 -13.25 10.14 12.21
N ALA A 131 -14.02 9.06 12.26
CA ALA A 131 -14.58 8.52 13.50
C ALA A 131 -14.46 7.01 13.48
N ASP A 132 -13.99 6.42 14.57
CA ASP A 132 -14.01 4.98 14.76
C ASP A 132 -14.56 4.59 16.13
N LEU A 133 -15.12 3.39 16.15
CA LEU A 133 -15.59 2.71 17.35
C LEU A 133 -15.15 1.26 17.25
N ALA A 134 -14.42 0.78 18.24
CA ALA A 134 -14.00 -0.61 18.34
C ALA A 134 -14.42 -1.19 19.69
N THR A 135 -14.96 -2.39 19.68
CA THR A 135 -15.25 -3.15 20.89
C THR A 135 -14.77 -4.59 20.75
N GLU A 136 -14.30 -5.13 21.87
CA GLU A 136 -13.88 -6.53 21.97
C GLU A 136 -14.39 -7.10 23.27
N ARG A 137 -14.92 -8.32 23.21
CA ARG A 137 -15.27 -9.13 24.36
C ARG A 137 -14.61 -10.49 24.22
N SER A 138 -13.91 -10.90 25.27
CA SER A 138 -13.34 -12.24 25.39
C SER A 138 -14.04 -13.03 26.50
N TRP A 139 -14.07 -14.36 26.37
CA TRP A 139 -14.54 -15.27 27.38
C TRP A 139 -13.64 -16.50 27.45
N ASP A 140 -13.54 -17.04 28.62
CA ASP A 140 -12.84 -18.27 28.92
C ASP A 140 -13.74 -19.08 29.88
N THR A 141 -13.96 -20.36 29.58
CA THR A 141 -14.82 -21.22 30.35
C THR A 141 -13.99 -22.29 31.05
N GLU A 142 -14.47 -22.80 32.18
CA GLU A 142 -13.83 -23.89 32.93
C GLU A 142 -13.62 -25.16 32.08
N ASN A 143 -14.37 -25.33 31.00
CA ASN A 143 -14.28 -26.46 30.08
C ASN A 143 -13.18 -26.25 28.98
N GLY A 144 -12.31 -25.26 29.13
CA GLY A 144 -11.22 -24.97 28.17
C GLY A 144 -11.70 -24.36 26.87
N THR A 145 -12.93 -23.82 26.81
CA THR A 145 -13.40 -23.07 25.64
C THR A 145 -12.97 -21.60 25.74
N TYR A 146 -12.25 -21.11 24.76
CA TYR A 146 -11.87 -19.70 24.64
C TYR A 146 -12.52 -19.09 23.43
N GLY A 147 -13.04 -17.86 23.58
CA GLY A 147 -13.62 -17.16 22.46
C GLY A 147 -13.40 -15.65 22.52
N THR A 148 -13.51 -15.02 21.36
CA THR A 148 -13.49 -13.57 21.22
C THR A 148 -14.54 -13.12 20.22
N PHE A 149 -15.17 -12.00 20.51
CA PHE A 149 -16.00 -11.25 19.59
C PHE A 149 -15.46 -9.84 19.47
N ARG A 150 -15.30 -9.35 18.26
CA ARG A 150 -14.87 -7.97 17.95
C ARG A 150 -15.85 -7.34 17.00
N ALA A 151 -16.11 -6.07 17.21
CA ALA A 151 -16.81 -5.24 16.25
C ALA A 151 -16.05 -3.92 16.10
N PHE A 152 -15.86 -3.50 14.87
CA PHE A 152 -15.17 -2.27 14.51
C PHE A 152 -15.98 -1.53 13.46
N TYR A 153 -16.12 -0.23 13.65
CA TYR A 153 -16.76 0.65 12.68
C TYR A 153 -15.92 1.88 12.48
N THR A 154 -15.75 2.29 11.23
CA THR A 154 -15.06 3.52 10.84
C THR A 154 -15.90 4.33 9.87
N PHE A 155 -15.99 5.60 10.13
CA PHE A 155 -16.45 6.62 9.19
C PHE A 155 -15.29 7.49 8.79
N GLY A 156 -15.09 7.68 7.49
CA GLY A 156 -14.10 8.60 6.92
C GLY A 156 -14.76 9.54 5.94
N TYR A 157 -14.51 10.84 6.09
CA TYR A 157 -14.79 11.85 5.08
C TYR A 157 -13.51 12.58 4.76
N ASN A 158 -13.19 12.65 3.48
CA ASN A 158 -12.00 13.34 2.99
C ASN A 158 -12.37 14.26 1.83
N ARG A 159 -11.84 15.48 1.85
CA ARG A 159 -11.91 16.42 0.75
C ARG A 159 -10.50 16.85 0.38
N ASP A 160 -10.09 16.53 -0.83
CA ASP A 160 -8.77 16.81 -1.38
C ASP A 160 -8.87 17.69 -2.62
N ASN A 161 -7.93 18.62 -2.76
CA ASN A 161 -7.68 19.30 -4.01
C ASN A 161 -6.22 19.05 -4.40
N THR A 162 -6.02 18.54 -5.60
CA THR A 162 -4.68 18.27 -6.15
C THR A 162 -4.53 18.92 -7.51
N ASN A 163 -3.38 19.53 -7.75
CA ASN A 163 -2.99 20.01 -9.06
C ASN A 163 -1.68 19.32 -9.43
N THR A 164 -1.69 18.62 -10.54
CA THR A 164 -0.51 17.95 -11.08
C THR A 164 -0.26 18.42 -12.49
N ARG A 165 1.02 18.55 -12.84
CA ARG A 165 1.48 18.71 -14.22
C ARG A 165 2.39 17.53 -14.52
N SER A 166 2.17 16.90 -15.66
CA SER A 166 2.97 15.78 -16.13
C SER A 166 3.39 16.04 -17.55
N GLU A 167 4.67 15.84 -17.83
CA GLU A 167 5.24 15.90 -19.17
C GLU A 167 5.82 14.54 -19.51
N GLN A 168 5.44 14.00 -20.67
CA GLN A 168 5.96 12.76 -21.23
C GLN A 168 6.74 13.08 -22.50
N HIS A 169 8.05 12.87 -22.43
CA HIS A 169 8.97 13.04 -23.56
C HIS A 169 9.22 11.69 -24.19
N TYR A 170 8.56 11.44 -25.31
CA TYR A 170 8.67 10.17 -26.03
C TYR A 170 10.00 10.08 -26.76
N PHE A 171 10.61 8.89 -26.74
CA PHE A 171 11.80 8.63 -27.55
C PHE A 171 11.43 8.62 -29.03
N PRO A 172 12.32 9.12 -29.92
CA PRO A 172 12.09 9.10 -31.35
C PRO A 172 11.71 7.70 -31.84
N GLY A 173 10.77 7.64 -32.75
CA GLY A 173 10.31 6.43 -33.42
C GLY A 173 10.48 6.55 -34.93
N ASN A 174 10.13 5.51 -35.68
CA ASN A 174 10.29 5.47 -37.13
C ASN A 174 9.58 6.61 -37.87
N ASN A 175 8.57 7.24 -37.27
CA ASN A 175 7.71 8.24 -37.89
C ASN A 175 7.75 9.62 -37.24
N TYR A 176 8.52 9.82 -36.16
CA TYR A 176 8.66 11.12 -35.48
C TYR A 176 10.03 11.24 -34.82
N GLN A 177 10.59 12.45 -34.81
CA GLN A 177 11.88 12.73 -34.19
C GLN A 177 11.78 13.08 -32.72
N GLN A 178 10.72 13.79 -32.33
CA GLN A 178 10.45 14.19 -30.96
C GLN A 178 8.95 14.35 -30.75
N ARG A 179 8.44 13.83 -29.65
CA ARG A 179 7.04 14.01 -29.25
C ARG A 179 6.96 14.33 -27.78
N LEU A 180 6.23 15.40 -27.45
CA LEU A 180 5.89 15.81 -26.10
C LEU A 180 4.37 15.65 -25.89
N TYR A 181 4.01 15.00 -24.80
CA TYR A 181 2.65 14.99 -24.27
C TYR A 181 2.66 15.67 -22.91
N GLU A 182 1.96 16.77 -22.77
CA GLU A 182 1.80 17.48 -21.51
C GLU A 182 0.37 17.32 -21.00
N GLU A 183 0.24 16.98 -19.72
CA GLU A 183 -1.02 16.87 -19.03
C GLU A 183 -1.01 17.75 -17.78
N GLN A 184 -1.94 18.67 -17.68
CA GLN A 184 -2.21 19.44 -16.45
C GLN A 184 -3.55 19.00 -15.89
N ASN A 185 -3.53 18.48 -14.68
CA ASN A 185 -4.68 17.90 -14.01
C ASN A 185 -4.97 18.69 -12.74
N SER A 186 -6.18 19.26 -12.66
CA SER A 186 -6.73 19.86 -11.44
C SER A 186 -7.90 19.00 -10.96
N ASN A 187 -7.75 18.40 -9.80
CA ASN A 187 -8.72 17.48 -9.24
C ASN A 187 -9.22 17.97 -7.88
N SER A 188 -10.54 17.86 -7.66
CA SER A 188 -11.21 18.12 -6.38
C SER A 188 -12.05 16.91 -5.99
N ASP A 189 -11.57 16.15 -5.02
CA ASP A 189 -12.20 14.93 -4.54
C ASP A 189 -12.98 15.16 -3.26
N ARG A 190 -14.14 14.50 -3.17
CA ARG A 190 -14.87 14.30 -1.91
C ARG A 190 -15.13 12.81 -1.75
N LYS A 191 -14.55 12.23 -0.71
CA LYS A 191 -14.64 10.80 -0.45
C LYS A 191 -15.31 10.57 0.89
N GLN A 192 -16.35 9.75 0.90
CA GLN A 192 -17.03 9.29 2.10
C GLN A 192 -16.95 7.78 2.16
N ASN A 193 -16.35 7.27 3.23
CA ASN A 193 -16.11 5.86 3.41
C ASN A 193 -16.72 5.40 4.72
N HIS A 194 -17.44 4.28 4.67
CA HIS A 194 -17.91 3.54 5.82
C HIS A 194 -17.29 2.16 5.78
N TYR A 195 -16.77 1.72 6.89
CA TYR A 195 -16.13 0.42 7.06
C TYR A 195 -16.64 -0.20 8.36
N SER A 196 -17.12 -1.43 8.29
CA SER A 196 -17.51 -2.22 9.44
C SER A 196 -16.85 -3.58 9.35
N GLU A 197 -16.29 -4.03 10.45
CA GLU A 197 -15.69 -5.34 10.57
C GLU A 197 -16.24 -6.02 11.82
N PHE A 198 -16.67 -7.26 11.66
CA PHE A 198 -17.08 -8.13 12.75
C PHE A 198 -16.22 -9.37 12.70
N SER A 199 -15.69 -9.79 13.83
CA SER A 199 -14.97 -11.04 13.94
C SER A 199 -15.41 -11.83 15.16
N PHE A 200 -15.56 -13.12 14.97
CA PHE A 200 -15.87 -14.08 15.99
C PHE A 200 -14.90 -15.24 15.90
N SER A 201 -14.31 -15.60 17.03
CA SER A 201 -13.53 -16.83 17.12
C SER A 201 -13.91 -17.59 18.35
N ASN A 202 -13.96 -18.91 18.24
CA ASN A 202 -14.21 -19.79 19.34
C ASN A 202 -13.39 -21.08 19.17
N SER A 203 -12.70 -21.50 20.20
CA SER A 203 -11.78 -22.63 20.15
C SER A 203 -11.91 -23.51 21.40
N ASN A 204 -11.75 -24.82 21.21
CA ASN A 204 -11.72 -25.81 22.27
C ASN A 204 -10.85 -26.99 21.84
N ASP A 205 -10.18 -27.64 22.79
CA ASP A 205 -9.26 -28.77 22.49
C ASP A 205 -10.01 -30.01 21.90
N LYS A 206 -11.30 -30.11 22.08
CA LYS A 206 -12.11 -31.26 21.63
C LYS A 206 -12.64 -31.10 20.21
N TRP A 207 -13.14 -29.89 19.87
CA TRP A 207 -13.81 -29.67 18.60
C TRP A 207 -13.05 -28.67 17.67
N GLY A 208 -11.85 -28.23 18.07
CA GLY A 208 -10.99 -27.38 17.23
C GLY A 208 -11.32 -25.90 17.33
N GLU A 209 -11.08 -25.18 16.28
CA GLU A 209 -11.25 -23.73 16.20
C GLU A 209 -12.16 -23.32 15.04
N PHE A 210 -13.13 -22.50 15.36
CA PHE A 210 -14.01 -21.85 14.41
C PHE A 210 -13.73 -20.34 14.39
N ARG A 211 -13.60 -19.75 13.23
CA ARG A 211 -13.46 -18.30 13.01
C ARG A 211 -14.45 -17.84 11.96
N TRP A 212 -15.04 -16.70 12.21
CA TRP A 212 -15.90 -15.99 11.27
C TRP A 212 -15.51 -14.51 11.26
N ASN A 213 -15.31 -13.96 10.06
CA ASN A 213 -15.06 -12.55 9.85
C ASN A 213 -16.00 -12.01 8.80
N GLN A 214 -16.58 -10.84 9.05
CA GLN A 214 -17.41 -10.13 8.10
C GLN A 214 -16.89 -8.71 7.94
N LEU A 215 -16.71 -8.30 6.71
CA LEU A 215 -16.31 -6.96 6.30
C LEU A 215 -17.42 -6.33 5.46
N ILE A 216 -17.84 -5.13 5.81
CA ILE A 216 -18.80 -4.33 5.04
C ILE A 216 -18.18 -2.98 4.78
N THR A 217 -18.09 -2.57 3.51
CA THR A 217 -17.65 -1.22 3.14
C THR A 217 -18.65 -0.54 2.23
N TYR A 218 -18.82 0.74 2.44
CA TYR A 218 -19.57 1.61 1.54
C TYR A 218 -18.75 2.85 1.25
N ASN A 219 -18.50 3.09 -0.02
CA ASN A 219 -17.75 4.25 -0.50
C ASN A 219 -18.64 5.08 -1.41
N ASN A 220 -18.64 6.38 -1.18
CA ASN A 220 -19.33 7.37 -2.01
C ASN A 220 -18.32 8.48 -2.33
N ASN A 221 -17.81 8.45 -3.55
CA ASN A 221 -16.78 9.38 -4.01
C ASN A 221 -17.37 10.27 -5.09
N LYS A 222 -17.12 11.56 -4.96
CA LYS A 222 -17.44 12.55 -5.98
C LYS A 222 -16.16 13.33 -6.29
N ASP A 223 -15.73 13.27 -7.53
CA ASP A 223 -14.54 13.95 -8.02
C ASP A 223 -14.87 14.84 -9.23
N TRP A 224 -14.28 16.01 -9.22
CA TRP A 224 -14.28 16.96 -10.33
C TRP A 224 -12.86 17.11 -10.80
N GLN A 225 -12.65 16.86 -12.07
CA GLN A 225 -11.34 16.89 -12.69
C GLN A 225 -11.37 17.82 -13.91
N SER A 226 -10.39 18.69 -14.02
CA SER A 226 -10.07 19.41 -15.24
C SER A 226 -8.74 18.93 -15.76
N LEU A 227 -8.76 18.40 -16.97
CA LEU A 227 -7.61 17.82 -17.63
C LEU A 227 -7.29 18.64 -18.88
N TYR A 228 -6.17 19.31 -18.87
CA TYR A 228 -5.64 20.01 -20.03
C TYR A 228 -4.56 19.13 -20.67
N ILE A 229 -4.70 18.85 -21.96
CA ILE A 229 -3.80 18.03 -22.74
C ILE A 229 -3.20 18.88 -23.86
N TYR A 230 -1.89 18.80 -23.99
CA TYR A 230 -1.13 19.43 -25.06
C TYR A 230 -0.20 18.38 -25.69
N ASN A 231 -0.22 18.28 -27.01
CA ASN A 231 0.68 17.43 -27.78
C ASN A 231 1.51 18.29 -28.74
N GLU A 232 2.78 17.96 -28.79
CA GLU A 232 3.74 18.58 -29.70
C GLU A 232 4.55 17.49 -30.39
N GLU A 233 4.80 17.65 -31.69
CA GLU A 233 5.62 16.77 -32.48
C GLU A 233 6.59 17.61 -33.32
N ASN A 234 7.89 17.30 -33.19
CA ASN A 234 8.96 18.02 -33.86
C ASN A 234 8.90 19.55 -33.65
N ASN A 235 8.61 20.00 -32.41
CA ASN A 235 8.43 21.38 -31.98
C ASN A 235 7.22 22.10 -32.64
N LEU A 236 6.27 21.34 -33.20
CA LEU A 236 5.02 21.88 -33.71
C LEU A 236 3.85 21.35 -32.88
N GLN A 237 2.98 22.25 -32.45
CA GLN A 237 1.75 21.87 -31.75
C GLN A 237 0.87 21.06 -32.69
N THR A 238 0.51 19.83 -32.26
CA THR A 238 -0.34 18.92 -33.05
C THR A 238 -1.77 18.85 -32.54
N SER A 239 -1.95 18.97 -31.21
CA SER A 239 -3.28 19.00 -30.62
C SER A 239 -3.30 19.69 -29.27
N LYS A 240 -4.45 20.23 -28.91
CA LYS A 240 -4.74 20.83 -27.61
C LYS A 240 -6.19 20.57 -27.25
N SER A 241 -6.44 20.05 -26.06
CA SER A 241 -7.79 19.79 -25.59
C SER A 241 -7.94 20.08 -24.10
N LEU A 242 -9.14 20.48 -23.71
CA LEU A 242 -9.53 20.67 -22.32
C LEU A 242 -10.70 19.72 -22.04
N MET A 243 -10.53 18.85 -21.08
CA MET A 243 -11.55 17.89 -20.66
C MET A 243 -11.97 18.18 -19.23
N HIS A 244 -13.26 18.25 -18.99
CA HIS A 244 -13.83 18.34 -17.66
C HIS A 244 -14.58 17.05 -17.32
N TYR A 245 -14.34 16.53 -16.15
CA TYR A 245 -15.00 15.34 -15.63
C TYR A 245 -15.76 15.69 -14.34
N ASP A 246 -17.00 15.23 -14.24
CA ASP A 246 -17.75 15.15 -12.98
C ASP A 246 -18.09 13.67 -12.76
N ASN A 247 -17.42 13.04 -11.83
CA ASN A 247 -17.54 11.62 -11.56
C ASN A 247 -18.22 11.39 -10.21
N LEU A 248 -19.23 10.53 -10.20
CA LEU A 248 -19.86 10.03 -8.99
C LEU A 248 -19.67 8.50 -8.96
N ASN A 249 -18.93 8.02 -7.99
CA ASN A 249 -18.67 6.60 -7.79
C ASN A 249 -19.24 6.16 -6.44
N LYS A 250 -20.18 5.19 -6.47
CA LYS A 250 -20.74 4.56 -5.28
C LYS A 250 -20.40 3.07 -5.33
N ASN A 251 -19.74 2.59 -4.28
CA ASN A 251 -19.34 1.20 -4.17
C ASN A 251 -19.80 0.59 -2.83
N PHE A 252 -20.46 -0.56 -2.89
CA PHE A 252 -20.84 -1.35 -1.75
C PHE A 252 -20.17 -2.71 -1.85
N HIS A 253 -19.44 -3.09 -0.81
CA HIS A 253 -18.67 -4.31 -0.76
C HIS A 253 -18.94 -5.05 0.55
N VAL A 254 -19.21 -6.35 0.47
CA VAL A 254 -19.36 -7.26 1.60
C VAL A 254 -18.43 -8.44 1.37
N LYS A 255 -17.63 -8.76 2.37
CA LYS A 255 -16.81 -9.96 2.39
C LYS A 255 -17.09 -10.74 3.67
N GLU A 256 -17.28 -12.04 3.53
CA GLU A 256 -17.43 -12.97 4.64
C GLU A 256 -16.38 -14.07 4.51
N ASP A 257 -15.65 -14.32 5.58
CA ASP A 257 -14.66 -15.38 5.68
C ASP A 257 -15.05 -16.29 6.84
N VAL A 258 -15.09 -17.60 6.60
CA VAL A 258 -15.32 -18.63 7.58
C VAL A 258 -14.16 -19.61 7.51
N SER A 259 -13.58 -19.93 8.64
CA SER A 259 -12.57 -20.98 8.74
C SER A 259 -12.85 -21.92 9.90
N TYR A 260 -12.60 -23.20 9.66
CA TYR A 260 -12.70 -24.24 10.66
C TYR A 260 -11.47 -25.15 10.59
N VAL A 261 -10.89 -25.36 11.75
CA VAL A 261 -9.67 -26.13 11.90
C VAL A 261 -9.86 -27.18 12.98
N ASN A 262 -9.53 -28.44 12.68
CA ASN A 262 -9.61 -29.52 13.67
C ASN A 262 -8.63 -30.66 13.33
N SER A 263 -8.52 -31.63 14.21
CA SER A 263 -7.78 -32.86 14.02
C SER A 263 -8.70 -34.09 14.11
N ILE A 264 -8.48 -35.05 13.22
CA ILE A 264 -9.17 -36.34 13.25
C ILE A 264 -8.46 -37.28 14.22
N THR A 265 -7.14 -37.28 14.17
CA THR A 265 -6.24 -38.07 15.04
C THR A 265 -5.04 -37.23 15.45
N ASP A 266 -4.17 -37.79 16.28
CA ASP A 266 -2.91 -37.14 16.65
C ASP A 266 -1.92 -36.97 15.46
N ARG A 267 -2.24 -37.47 14.29
CA ARG A 267 -1.43 -37.35 13.08
C ARG A 267 -2.13 -36.72 11.88
N ILE A 268 -3.47 -36.59 11.95
CA ILE A 268 -4.26 -36.10 10.82
C ILE A 268 -5.02 -34.86 11.27
N GLY A 269 -4.70 -33.74 10.65
CA GLY A 269 -5.41 -32.47 10.80
C GLY A 269 -6.02 -32.00 9.49
N TYR A 270 -7.02 -31.13 9.58
CA TYR A 270 -7.63 -30.50 8.42
C TYR A 270 -8.06 -29.06 8.69
N THR A 271 -8.03 -28.29 7.62
CA THR A 271 -8.51 -26.90 7.57
C THR A 271 -9.53 -26.77 6.47
N LEU A 272 -10.66 -26.16 6.78
CA LEU A 272 -11.69 -25.80 5.82
C LEU A 272 -11.88 -24.29 5.86
N GLU A 273 -11.79 -23.64 4.71
CA GLU A 273 -11.99 -22.20 4.60
C GLU A 273 -12.97 -21.91 3.47
N SER A 274 -13.84 -20.95 3.71
CA SER A 274 -14.74 -20.43 2.69
C SER A 274 -14.83 -18.92 2.81
N SER A 275 -14.74 -18.24 1.68
CA SER A 275 -14.97 -16.80 1.64
C SER A 275 -15.92 -16.42 0.51
N VAL A 276 -16.78 -15.45 0.80
CA VAL A 276 -17.68 -14.84 -0.18
C VAL A 276 -17.40 -13.35 -0.23
N ASP A 277 -17.16 -12.82 -1.42
CA ASP A 277 -16.91 -11.41 -1.68
C ASP A 277 -17.93 -10.89 -2.69
N ILE A 278 -18.71 -9.87 -2.31
CA ILE A 278 -19.72 -9.25 -3.15
C ILE A 278 -19.42 -7.77 -3.28
N ASN A 279 -19.15 -7.35 -4.50
CA ASN A 279 -18.88 -5.95 -4.83
C ASN A 279 -19.94 -5.43 -5.81
N LYS A 280 -20.58 -4.31 -5.46
CA LYS A 280 -21.56 -3.62 -6.32
C LYS A 280 -21.16 -2.17 -6.47
N GLY A 281 -20.87 -1.75 -7.69
CA GLY A 281 -20.49 -0.39 -8.04
C GLY A 281 -21.52 0.28 -8.96
N LYS A 282 -21.72 1.58 -8.75
CA LYS A 282 -22.43 2.47 -9.67
C LYS A 282 -21.56 3.68 -9.91
N ASN A 283 -21.20 3.92 -11.16
CA ASN A 283 -20.45 5.10 -11.55
C ASN A 283 -21.30 5.90 -12.52
N HIS A 284 -21.20 7.20 -12.41
CA HIS A 284 -21.70 8.15 -13.37
C HIS A 284 -20.58 9.13 -13.67
N SER A 285 -20.20 9.24 -14.93
CA SER A 285 -19.20 10.20 -15.40
C SER A 285 -19.83 11.11 -16.44
N LEU A 286 -19.70 12.39 -16.25
CA LEU A 286 -19.95 13.40 -17.26
C LEU A 286 -18.61 13.93 -17.74
N ARG A 287 -18.35 13.84 -19.03
CA ARG A 287 -17.15 14.37 -19.66
C ARG A 287 -17.53 15.46 -20.65
N ILE A 288 -16.85 16.57 -20.61
CA ILE A 288 -16.99 17.68 -21.54
C ILE A 288 -15.64 17.91 -22.20
N ASP A 289 -15.57 17.70 -23.50
CA ASP A 289 -14.34 17.89 -24.29
C ASP A 289 -14.46 19.18 -25.09
N THR A 290 -13.44 20.03 -25.01
CA THR A 290 -13.29 21.22 -25.82
C THR A 290 -11.99 21.10 -26.61
N LEU A 291 -12.11 20.94 -27.92
CA LEU A 291 -10.99 20.92 -28.84
C LEU A 291 -10.71 22.35 -29.33
N GLU A 292 -9.48 22.84 -29.16
CA GLU A 292 -9.13 24.22 -29.55
C GLU A 292 -9.19 24.47 -31.07
N SER A 293 -9.16 23.41 -31.87
CA SER A 293 -9.30 23.49 -33.34
C SER A 293 -10.72 23.52 -33.84
N SER A 294 -11.72 23.33 -32.96
CA SER A 294 -13.14 23.34 -33.31
C SER A 294 -13.93 24.03 -32.23
N THR A 295 -14.92 24.84 -32.62
CA THR A 295 -15.92 25.46 -31.73
C THR A 295 -16.89 24.40 -31.13
N THR A 296 -16.72 23.14 -31.43
CA THR A 296 -17.59 22.03 -31.01
C THR A 296 -17.18 21.52 -29.64
N GLN A 297 -18.11 21.63 -28.68
CA GLN A 297 -18.00 20.95 -27.40
C GLN A 297 -18.69 19.59 -27.48
N THR A 298 -18.01 18.56 -27.09
CA THR A 298 -18.59 17.22 -27.01
C THR A 298 -18.93 16.88 -25.56
N TYR A 299 -20.17 16.50 -25.31
CA TYR A 299 -20.67 16.12 -23.99
C TYR A 299 -20.88 14.61 -23.97
N LEU A 300 -20.12 13.91 -23.15
CA LEU A 300 -20.22 12.46 -23.05
C LEU A 300 -20.69 12.08 -21.64
N THR A 301 -21.84 11.43 -21.54
CA THR A 301 -22.40 10.91 -20.29
C THR A 301 -22.21 9.41 -20.23
N ILE A 302 -21.54 8.91 -19.19
CA ILE A 302 -21.17 7.50 -19.07
C ILE A 302 -21.63 6.92 -17.71
N PRO A 303 -22.92 6.53 -17.57
CA PRO A 303 -23.32 5.73 -16.42
C PRO A 303 -22.83 4.30 -16.56
N SER A 304 -22.28 3.75 -15.48
CA SER A 304 -21.92 2.34 -15.45
C SER A 304 -22.36 1.65 -14.15
N LYS A 305 -22.67 0.36 -14.27
CA LYS A 305 -22.99 -0.51 -13.14
C LYS A 305 -22.08 -1.72 -13.18
N LEU A 306 -21.55 -2.09 -12.04
CA LEU A 306 -20.70 -3.26 -11.84
C LEU A 306 -21.28 -4.11 -10.73
N ARG A 307 -21.29 -5.43 -10.92
CA ARG A 307 -21.44 -6.39 -9.85
C ARG A 307 -20.41 -7.48 -10.05
N ASN A 308 -19.69 -7.78 -9.00
CA ASN A 308 -18.79 -8.92 -8.92
C ASN A 308 -19.13 -9.74 -7.68
N THR A 309 -19.21 -11.05 -7.81
CA THR A 309 -19.37 -12.00 -6.72
C THR A 309 -18.28 -13.04 -6.86
N GLU A 310 -17.46 -13.16 -5.85
CA GLU A 310 -16.38 -14.13 -5.79
C GLU A 310 -16.64 -15.07 -4.63
N TRP A 311 -16.50 -16.37 -4.86
CA TRP A 311 -16.48 -17.38 -3.83
C TRP A 311 -15.15 -18.13 -3.89
N ASN A 312 -14.51 -18.27 -2.74
CA ASN A 312 -13.31 -19.06 -2.58
C ASN A 312 -13.58 -20.15 -1.55
N GLY A 313 -13.21 -21.36 -1.88
CA GLY A 313 -13.19 -22.49 -0.95
C GLY A 313 -11.80 -23.09 -0.91
N ASN A 314 -11.30 -23.41 0.28
CA ASN A 314 -10.03 -24.09 0.48
C ASN A 314 -10.22 -25.25 1.46
N ALA A 315 -9.66 -26.40 1.11
CA ALA A 315 -9.60 -27.57 1.97
C ALA A 315 -8.15 -28.07 2.01
N GLN A 316 -7.60 -28.17 3.19
CA GLN A 316 -6.26 -28.70 3.42
C GLN A 316 -6.36 -29.93 4.33
N LEU A 317 -5.69 -30.99 3.95
CA LEU A 317 -5.48 -32.19 4.76
C LEU A 317 -3.98 -32.31 5.06
N ILE A 318 -3.64 -32.48 6.34
CA ILE A 318 -2.26 -32.56 6.82
C ILE A 318 -2.06 -33.93 7.47
N TYR A 319 -0.99 -34.62 7.09
CA TYR A 319 -0.55 -35.86 7.71
C TYR A 319 0.86 -35.74 8.26
N ILE A 320 1.01 -35.93 9.57
CA ILE A 320 2.31 -35.90 10.27
C ILE A 320 2.96 -37.27 10.14
N LEU A 321 4.05 -37.31 9.36
CA LEU A 321 4.87 -38.50 9.15
C LEU A 321 5.73 -38.82 10.37
N ASN A 322 6.41 -37.79 10.91
CA ASN A 322 7.23 -37.91 12.09
C ASN A 322 7.01 -36.73 13.06
N PRO A 323 6.30 -36.97 14.21
CA PRO A 323 6.05 -35.93 15.19
C PRO A 323 7.28 -35.38 15.90
N GLU A 324 8.37 -36.14 16.00
CA GLU A 324 9.60 -35.74 16.71
C GLU A 324 10.33 -34.62 15.99
N ASN A 325 10.29 -34.62 14.67
CA ASN A 325 10.94 -33.61 13.83
C ASN A 325 10.02 -32.85 12.92
N ASP A 326 8.71 -32.79 13.25
CA ASP A 326 7.68 -32.06 12.51
C ASP A 326 7.62 -32.35 10.99
N THR A 327 8.02 -33.57 10.57
CA THR A 327 7.94 -33.96 9.16
C THR A 327 6.50 -34.25 8.78
N GLN A 328 5.98 -33.58 7.75
CA GLN A 328 4.60 -33.69 7.36
C GLN A 328 4.40 -33.56 5.85
N ILE A 329 3.30 -34.11 5.39
CA ILE A 329 2.78 -33.95 4.04
C ILE A 329 1.41 -33.31 4.10
N SER A 330 1.12 -32.36 3.22
CA SER A 330 -0.21 -31.78 3.11
C SER A 330 -0.72 -31.88 1.69
N PHE A 331 -2.03 -32.03 1.57
CA PHE A 331 -2.78 -31.91 0.32
C PHE A 331 -3.71 -30.72 0.44
N ASP A 332 -3.59 -29.80 -0.51
CA ASP A 332 -4.37 -28.57 -0.59
C ASP A 332 -5.22 -28.57 -1.84
N TYR A 333 -6.52 -28.35 -1.69
CA TYR A 333 -7.45 -28.15 -2.80
C TYR A 333 -8.16 -26.80 -2.63
N SER A 334 -8.01 -25.94 -3.59
CA SER A 334 -8.70 -24.66 -3.60
C SER A 334 -9.51 -24.43 -4.86
N VAL A 335 -10.70 -23.86 -4.68
CA VAL A 335 -11.62 -23.46 -5.75
C VAL A 335 -11.92 -21.98 -5.59
N LYS A 336 -11.78 -21.24 -6.68
CA LYS A 336 -12.21 -19.84 -6.79
C LYS A 336 -13.20 -19.72 -7.94
N TYR A 337 -14.40 -19.22 -7.61
CA TYR A 337 -15.43 -18.93 -8.61
C TYR A 337 -15.77 -17.44 -8.57
N GLU A 338 -15.62 -16.80 -9.71
CA GLU A 338 -15.93 -15.39 -9.90
C GLU A 338 -17.05 -15.25 -10.94
N ASN A 339 -18.09 -14.51 -10.57
CA ASN A 339 -19.20 -14.15 -11.45
C ASN A 339 -19.39 -12.63 -11.41
N GLY A 340 -19.14 -11.98 -12.52
CA GLY A 340 -19.24 -10.55 -12.65
C GLY A 340 -20.04 -10.12 -13.85
N TRP A 341 -20.63 -8.95 -13.80
CA TRP A 341 -21.16 -8.25 -14.96
C TRP A 341 -20.87 -6.76 -14.87
N LYS A 342 -20.67 -6.16 -16.04
CA LYS A 342 -20.51 -4.70 -16.18
C LYS A 342 -21.40 -4.23 -17.30
N HIS A 343 -22.18 -3.18 -17.04
CA HIS A 343 -22.94 -2.44 -18.04
C HIS A 343 -22.44 -1.00 -18.04
N GLN A 344 -22.13 -0.51 -19.20
CA GLN A 344 -21.76 0.88 -19.43
C GLN A 344 -22.53 1.39 -20.64
N PHE A 345 -23.13 2.55 -20.49
CA PHE A 345 -23.79 3.26 -21.57
C PHE A 345 -23.09 4.61 -21.76
N ALA A 346 -22.93 5.02 -22.98
CA ALA A 346 -22.36 6.30 -23.31
C ALA A 346 -23.24 7.02 -24.34
N TRP A 347 -23.51 8.27 -24.07
CA TRP A 347 -24.28 9.14 -24.99
C TRP A 347 -23.45 10.37 -25.28
N ASN A 348 -23.31 10.66 -26.57
CA ASN A 348 -22.78 11.94 -27.04
C ASN A 348 -23.93 12.91 -27.16
N MET A 349 -23.87 14.00 -26.39
CA MET A 349 -24.89 15.04 -26.38
C MET A 349 -24.44 16.24 -27.24
N LEU A 350 -24.21 16.01 -28.53
CA LEU A 350 -23.92 17.08 -29.50
C LEU A 350 -25.04 18.14 -29.54
N SER A 351 -26.26 17.77 -29.14
CA SER A 351 -27.40 18.69 -28.91
C SER A 351 -28.17 18.21 -27.67
N PRO A 352 -28.57 19.07 -26.75
CA PRO A 352 -29.37 18.68 -25.58
C PRO A 352 -30.70 17.99 -25.93
N THR A 353 -31.16 18.15 -27.17
CA THR A 353 -32.42 17.60 -27.66
C THR A 353 -32.31 16.28 -28.41
N ASN A 354 -31.09 15.84 -28.79
CA ASN A 354 -30.91 14.61 -29.55
C ASN A 354 -29.61 13.87 -29.14
N PRO A 355 -29.62 13.12 -28.03
CA PRO A 355 -28.48 12.35 -27.61
C PRO A 355 -28.24 11.19 -28.60
N GLN A 356 -27.00 11.05 -29.09
CA GLN A 356 -26.58 9.95 -29.91
C GLN A 356 -25.80 8.95 -29.04
N THR A 357 -26.04 7.65 -29.24
CA THR A 357 -25.30 6.60 -28.55
C THR A 357 -23.85 6.59 -29.04
N ASP A 358 -22.91 6.63 -28.12
CA ASP A 358 -21.50 6.35 -28.39
C ASP A 358 -21.28 4.83 -28.29
N GLU A 359 -21.25 4.18 -29.46
CA GLU A 359 -21.13 2.71 -29.56
C GLU A 359 -19.79 2.22 -29.03
N ALA A 360 -18.71 2.97 -29.21
CA ALA A 360 -17.37 2.61 -28.73
C ALA A 360 -17.30 2.52 -27.20
N ASN A 361 -18.01 3.39 -26.50
CA ASN A 361 -18.06 3.43 -25.03
C ASN A 361 -19.31 2.75 -24.44
N THR A 362 -20.20 2.19 -25.27
CA THR A 362 -21.39 1.44 -24.82
C THR A 362 -21.15 -0.05 -24.89
N TYR A 363 -21.22 -0.73 -23.73
CA TYR A 363 -21.03 -2.17 -23.70
C TYR A 363 -21.67 -2.85 -22.49
N SER A 364 -21.94 -4.13 -22.64
CA SER A 364 -22.46 -4.98 -21.57
C SER A 364 -21.85 -6.37 -21.67
N TYR A 365 -21.13 -6.77 -20.64
CA TYR A 365 -20.57 -8.11 -20.60
C TYR A 365 -20.76 -8.80 -19.25
N LYS A 366 -20.82 -10.13 -19.30
CA LYS A 366 -20.81 -11.03 -18.16
C LYS A 366 -19.54 -11.88 -18.18
N ILE A 367 -18.91 -12.01 -17.03
CA ILE A 367 -17.72 -12.82 -16.82
C ILE A 367 -18.05 -13.94 -15.85
N ASN A 368 -17.55 -15.15 -16.16
CA ASN A 368 -17.47 -16.25 -15.22
C ASN A 368 -16.04 -16.78 -15.27
N ASN A 369 -15.38 -16.82 -14.15
CA ASN A 369 -14.05 -17.38 -14.03
C ASN A 369 -14.06 -18.46 -12.94
N LEU A 370 -13.66 -19.66 -13.30
CA LEU A 370 -13.48 -20.79 -12.38
C LEU A 370 -12.00 -21.14 -12.34
N THR A 371 -11.40 -21.03 -11.17
CA THR A 371 -10.02 -21.45 -10.93
C THR A 371 -10.01 -22.57 -9.91
N GLN A 372 -9.34 -23.67 -10.22
CA GLN A 372 -9.10 -24.79 -9.32
C GLN A 372 -7.59 -24.97 -9.18
N LYS A 373 -7.12 -25.26 -7.97
CA LYS A 373 -5.74 -25.55 -7.69
C LYS A 373 -5.65 -26.78 -6.79
N GLN A 374 -4.78 -27.70 -7.15
CA GLN A 374 -4.43 -28.88 -6.36
C GLN A 374 -2.94 -28.82 -6.10
N GLU A 375 -2.52 -28.95 -4.84
CA GLU A 375 -1.13 -28.86 -4.47
C GLU A 375 -0.80 -29.90 -3.38
N VAL A 376 0.33 -30.55 -3.52
CA VAL A 376 0.92 -31.41 -2.49
C VAL A 376 2.14 -30.68 -1.95
N SER A 377 2.26 -30.59 -0.63
CA SER A 377 3.41 -29.97 0.03
C SER A 377 4.05 -30.94 1.00
N PHE A 378 5.36 -30.93 1.03
CA PHE A 378 6.18 -31.74 1.92
C PHE A 378 7.06 -30.82 2.76
N HIS A 379 6.92 -30.89 4.09
CA HIS A 379 7.71 -30.16 5.05
C HIS A 379 8.59 -31.10 5.85
N PHE A 380 9.89 -30.81 5.96
CA PHE A 380 10.85 -31.62 6.71
C PHE A 380 12.08 -30.81 7.14
N PHE A 381 12.86 -31.37 8.03
CA PHE A 381 14.11 -30.78 8.52
C PHE A 381 15.30 -31.56 8.00
N PRO A 382 15.96 -31.16 6.88
CA PRO A 382 17.14 -31.84 6.36
C PRO A 382 18.36 -31.73 7.30
N PHE A 383 18.43 -30.65 8.09
CA PHE A 383 19.48 -30.38 9.06
C PHE A 383 18.89 -29.74 10.31
N GLN A 384 19.65 -29.81 11.44
CA GLN A 384 19.22 -29.08 12.65
C GLN A 384 18.97 -27.60 12.36
N LYS A 385 17.85 -27.06 12.85
CA LYS A 385 17.46 -25.68 12.71
C LYS A 385 17.24 -25.20 11.26
N THR A 386 17.13 -26.12 10.30
CA THR A 386 16.86 -25.82 8.90
C THR A 386 15.64 -26.59 8.46
N SER A 387 14.54 -25.90 8.17
CA SER A 387 13.37 -26.48 7.52
C SER A 387 13.45 -26.38 6.00
N CYS A 388 12.80 -27.31 5.35
CA CYS A 388 12.61 -27.35 3.91
C CYS A 388 11.12 -27.57 3.61
N ASP A 389 10.56 -26.73 2.76
CA ASP A 389 9.21 -26.88 2.23
C ASP A 389 9.30 -27.05 0.72
N ILE A 390 8.68 -28.10 0.20
CA ILE A 390 8.57 -28.33 -1.24
C ILE A 390 7.08 -28.50 -1.56
N SER A 391 6.57 -27.71 -2.47
CA SER A 391 5.22 -27.88 -2.96
C SER A 391 5.18 -27.98 -4.48
N ALA A 392 4.28 -28.81 -4.97
CA ALA A 392 4.02 -28.98 -6.40
C ALA A 392 2.53 -29.24 -6.65
N GLY A 393 2.01 -28.70 -7.73
CA GLY A 393 0.59 -28.83 -8.03
C GLY A 393 0.22 -28.36 -9.42
N LEU A 394 -1.08 -28.37 -9.67
CA LEU A 394 -1.69 -27.90 -10.91
C LEU A 394 -2.76 -26.85 -10.60
N LYS A 395 -2.79 -25.82 -11.42
CA LYS A 395 -3.82 -24.80 -11.42
C LYS A 395 -4.50 -24.77 -12.77
N GLU A 396 -5.82 -24.92 -12.77
CA GLU A 396 -6.68 -24.74 -13.92
C GLU A 396 -7.52 -23.46 -13.73
N SER A 397 -7.57 -22.62 -14.76
CA SER A 397 -8.40 -21.41 -14.77
C SER A 397 -9.19 -21.34 -16.05
N THR A 398 -10.51 -21.38 -15.97
CA THR A 398 -11.43 -21.28 -17.11
C THR A 398 -12.15 -19.95 -17.07
N LEU A 399 -11.82 -19.07 -18.00
CA LEU A 399 -12.45 -17.77 -18.18
C LEU A 399 -13.52 -17.86 -19.30
N LYS A 400 -14.75 -17.42 -18.98
CA LYS A 400 -15.84 -17.27 -19.93
C LYS A 400 -16.33 -15.83 -19.94
N ARG A 401 -16.47 -15.24 -21.12
CA ARG A 401 -17.09 -13.93 -21.32
C ARG A 401 -18.27 -14.08 -22.29
N LYS A 402 -19.39 -13.49 -21.93
CA LYS A 402 -20.54 -13.28 -22.79
C LYS A 402 -20.79 -11.79 -22.97
N GLU A 403 -20.88 -11.35 -24.21
CA GLU A 403 -21.12 -9.95 -24.59
C GLU A 403 -22.17 -9.92 -25.73
N LYS A 404 -23.02 -8.87 -25.76
CA LYS A 404 -24.20 -8.85 -26.62
C LYS A 404 -23.85 -8.81 -28.12
N GLU A 405 -22.77 -8.13 -28.49
CA GLU A 405 -22.37 -7.84 -29.89
C GLU A 405 -21.01 -8.41 -30.27
N MET A 406 -20.46 -9.28 -29.42
CA MET A 406 -19.17 -9.93 -29.63
C MET A 406 -19.28 -11.43 -29.45
N ASP A 407 -18.40 -12.18 -30.10
CA ASP A 407 -18.31 -13.62 -29.94
C ASP A 407 -18.08 -14.03 -28.49
N ASN A 408 -18.76 -15.10 -28.08
CA ASN A 408 -18.57 -15.68 -26.77
C ASN A 408 -17.12 -16.18 -26.63
N TYR A 409 -16.42 -15.66 -25.64
CA TYR A 409 -15.06 -16.05 -25.37
C TYR A 409 -15.01 -17.11 -24.28
N ARG A 410 -14.29 -18.20 -24.53
CA ARG A 410 -13.97 -19.22 -23.51
C ARG A 410 -12.53 -19.66 -23.69
N LYS A 411 -11.75 -19.57 -22.63
CA LYS A 411 -10.37 -20.06 -22.63
C LYS A 411 -10.04 -20.74 -21.31
N THR A 412 -9.39 -21.88 -21.36
CA THR A 412 -8.88 -22.61 -20.19
C THR A 412 -7.36 -22.53 -20.19
N PHE A 413 -6.80 -22.18 -19.06
CA PHE A 413 -5.36 -22.11 -18.81
C PHE A 413 -5.03 -23.19 -17.77
N ILE A 414 -4.12 -24.09 -18.12
CA ILE A 414 -3.57 -25.10 -17.20
C ILE A 414 -2.11 -24.77 -16.96
N SER A 415 -1.71 -24.78 -15.71
CA SER A 415 -0.36 -24.39 -15.31
C SER A 415 0.14 -25.14 -14.09
N PRO A 416 1.42 -25.54 -14.08
CA PRO A 416 2.05 -26.08 -12.89
C PRO A 416 2.21 -24.99 -11.81
N THR A 417 2.16 -25.39 -10.56
CA THR A 417 2.60 -24.59 -9.41
C THR A 417 3.76 -25.30 -8.77
N VAL A 418 4.84 -24.58 -8.46
CA VAL A 418 6.02 -25.12 -7.78
C VAL A 418 6.52 -24.08 -6.79
N ALA A 419 6.79 -24.50 -5.57
CA ALA A 419 7.54 -23.69 -4.63
C ALA A 419 8.51 -24.57 -3.84
N ILE A 420 9.70 -24.04 -3.57
CA ILE A 420 10.72 -24.65 -2.75
C ILE A 420 11.26 -23.58 -1.83
N SER A 421 11.29 -23.84 -0.53
CA SER A 421 11.88 -22.92 0.42
C SER A 421 12.73 -23.64 1.46
N PHE A 422 13.83 -23.00 1.82
CA PHE A 422 14.71 -23.39 2.91
C PHE A 422 14.77 -22.24 3.91
N VAL A 423 14.62 -22.54 5.19
CA VAL A 423 14.71 -21.56 6.27
C VAL A 423 15.60 -22.09 7.37
N HIS A 424 16.68 -21.39 7.66
CA HIS A 424 17.58 -21.68 8.77
C HIS A 424 17.47 -20.59 9.81
N THR A 425 17.22 -20.96 11.07
CA THR A 425 17.11 -19.99 12.16
C THR A 425 17.99 -20.42 13.34
N ASP A 426 18.98 -19.60 13.64
CA ASP A 426 19.81 -19.70 14.82
C ASP A 426 19.92 -18.33 15.52
N ILE A 427 20.40 -18.30 16.76
CA ILE A 427 20.49 -17.06 17.57
C ILE A 427 21.34 -15.99 16.89
N THR A 428 22.42 -16.40 16.20
CA THR A 428 23.40 -15.50 15.60
C THR A 428 23.31 -15.43 14.08
N LYS A 429 22.61 -16.37 13.47
CA LYS A 429 22.52 -16.49 12.00
C LYS A 429 21.14 -16.96 11.59
N SER A 430 20.53 -16.25 10.67
CA SER A 430 19.34 -16.72 9.97
C SER A 430 19.52 -16.52 8.47
N TRP A 431 19.04 -17.50 7.69
CA TRP A 431 18.97 -17.34 6.24
C TRP A 431 17.74 -18.06 5.69
N SER A 432 17.24 -17.58 4.60
CA SER A 432 16.18 -18.23 3.83
C SER A 432 16.48 -18.14 2.35
N ALA A 433 16.16 -19.22 1.63
CA ALA A 433 16.21 -19.27 0.18
C ALA A 433 14.88 -19.83 -0.32
N ALA A 434 14.27 -19.16 -1.29
CA ALA A 434 13.01 -19.61 -1.84
C ALA A 434 12.98 -19.46 -3.38
N TYR A 435 12.35 -20.43 -4.01
CA TYR A 435 11.97 -20.38 -5.40
C TYR A 435 10.45 -20.57 -5.50
N ARG A 436 9.78 -19.76 -6.33
CA ARG A 436 8.36 -19.91 -6.59
C ARG A 436 8.05 -19.67 -8.07
N LEU A 437 7.24 -20.56 -8.63
CA LEU A 437 6.65 -20.37 -9.94
C LEU A 437 5.22 -19.84 -9.80
N HIS A 438 5.04 -18.59 -10.21
CA HIS A 438 3.72 -17.96 -10.27
C HIS A 438 3.21 -17.94 -11.71
N ASN A 439 1.93 -18.18 -11.88
CA ASN A 439 1.29 -18.12 -13.18
C ASN A 439 0.14 -17.12 -13.16
N PHE A 440 0.05 -16.31 -14.22
CA PHE A 440 -0.92 -15.24 -14.37
C PHE A 440 -1.65 -15.40 -15.71
N ALA A 441 -2.94 -15.75 -15.66
CA ALA A 441 -3.79 -15.63 -16.82
C ALA A 441 -4.03 -14.14 -17.14
N PRO A 442 -4.12 -13.75 -18.42
CA PRO A 442 -4.48 -12.40 -18.81
C PRO A 442 -5.87 -12.03 -18.25
N ASN A 443 -6.01 -10.78 -17.82
CA ASN A 443 -7.30 -10.31 -17.35
C ASN A 443 -8.25 -9.93 -18.51
N ILE A 444 -9.52 -9.73 -18.20
CA ILE A 444 -10.54 -9.47 -19.22
C ILE A 444 -10.29 -8.17 -20.00
N VAL A 445 -9.72 -7.16 -19.37
CA VAL A 445 -9.40 -5.87 -20.03
C VAL A 445 -8.28 -6.05 -21.05
N GLN A 446 -7.29 -6.90 -20.74
CA GLN A 446 -6.22 -7.23 -21.67
C GLN A 446 -6.69 -8.11 -22.83
N LEU A 447 -7.75 -8.89 -22.63
CA LEU A 447 -8.26 -9.84 -23.65
C LEU A 447 -9.38 -9.26 -24.53
N ARG A 448 -10.00 -8.15 -24.11
CA ARG A 448 -11.18 -7.60 -24.80
C ARG A 448 -10.75 -6.69 -25.96
N PRO A 449 -11.03 -7.06 -27.23
CA PRO A 449 -10.59 -6.30 -28.40
C PRO A 449 -11.49 -5.09 -28.70
N GLN A 450 -12.04 -4.43 -27.68
CA GLN A 450 -12.82 -3.23 -27.84
C GLN A 450 -11.95 -2.00 -27.56
N ILE A 451 -12.19 -0.96 -28.36
CA ILE A 451 -11.48 0.29 -28.19
C ILE A 451 -12.00 1.05 -26.97
N ASP A 452 -11.09 1.60 -26.20
CA ASP A 452 -11.33 2.62 -25.19
C ASP A 452 -10.77 3.95 -25.73
N ASN A 453 -11.64 4.85 -26.11
CA ASN A 453 -11.34 6.19 -26.61
C ASN A 453 -11.63 7.28 -25.55
N SER A 454 -11.62 6.92 -24.28
CA SER A 454 -11.77 7.89 -23.19
C SER A 454 -10.75 9.03 -23.26
N ASN A 455 -9.57 8.76 -23.82
CA ASN A 455 -8.67 9.78 -24.34
C ASN A 455 -8.51 9.56 -25.85
N PRO A 456 -9.03 10.45 -26.71
CA PRO A 456 -9.00 10.27 -28.16
C PRO A 456 -7.58 10.27 -28.74
N TYR A 457 -6.60 10.83 -28.06
CA TYR A 457 -5.21 10.79 -28.47
C TYR A 457 -4.39 9.64 -27.89
N MET A 458 -4.99 8.89 -26.93
CA MET A 458 -4.35 7.73 -26.30
C MET A 458 -5.38 6.58 -26.20
N LEU A 459 -5.65 5.96 -27.34
CA LEU A 459 -6.58 4.86 -27.48
C LEU A 459 -6.05 3.59 -26.82
N ARG A 460 -6.92 2.73 -26.32
CA ARG A 460 -6.54 1.44 -25.74
C ARG A 460 -7.42 0.33 -26.29
N SER A 461 -6.82 -0.87 -26.47
CA SER A 461 -7.55 -2.08 -26.85
C SER A 461 -6.89 -3.32 -26.27
N GLY A 462 -7.65 -4.37 -25.99
CA GLY A 462 -7.13 -5.67 -25.58
C GLY A 462 -6.75 -6.56 -26.75
N ASN A 463 -6.06 -7.67 -26.47
CA ASN A 463 -5.68 -8.70 -27.42
C ASN A 463 -6.18 -10.08 -26.95
N PRO A 464 -7.17 -10.71 -27.63
CA PRO A 464 -7.74 -11.99 -27.22
C PRO A 464 -6.76 -13.17 -27.35
N ASN A 465 -5.65 -12.99 -28.10
CA ASN A 465 -4.67 -14.02 -28.35
C ASN A 465 -3.58 -14.13 -27.28
N LEU A 466 -3.63 -13.28 -26.24
CA LEU A 466 -2.63 -13.30 -25.16
C LEU A 466 -2.53 -14.69 -24.52
N LYS A 467 -1.28 -15.11 -24.32
CA LYS A 467 -0.91 -16.32 -23.59
C LYS A 467 -0.78 -16.01 -22.09
N GLN A 468 -0.91 -17.05 -21.29
CA GLN A 468 -0.60 -17.00 -19.87
C GLN A 468 0.88 -16.72 -19.64
N SER A 469 1.20 -15.89 -18.63
CA SER A 469 2.58 -15.61 -18.24
C SER A 469 3.01 -16.43 -17.03
N TYR A 470 4.30 -16.75 -16.98
CA TYR A 470 4.96 -17.45 -15.89
C TYR A 470 6.04 -16.56 -15.29
N LEU A 471 6.01 -16.41 -13.97
CA LEU A 471 7.00 -15.65 -13.21
C LEU A 471 7.77 -16.61 -12.32
N HIS A 472 9.04 -16.80 -12.61
CA HIS A 472 10.01 -17.50 -11.77
C HIS A 472 10.61 -16.48 -10.80
N SER A 473 10.37 -16.67 -9.50
CA SER A 473 10.86 -15.77 -8.44
C SER A 473 11.86 -16.50 -7.58
N PHE A 474 13.02 -15.89 -7.35
CA PHE A 474 14.09 -16.36 -6.46
C PHE A 474 14.28 -15.32 -5.36
N LEU A 475 14.26 -15.76 -4.13
CA LEU A 475 14.48 -14.94 -2.95
C LEU A 475 15.61 -15.55 -2.12
N PHE A 476 16.58 -14.73 -1.74
CA PHE A 476 17.58 -15.08 -0.75
C PHE A 476 17.71 -13.99 0.29
N ASN A 477 17.58 -14.35 1.57
CA ASN A 477 17.82 -13.46 2.70
C ASN A 477 18.82 -14.11 3.63
N CYS A 478 19.78 -13.35 4.12
CA CYS A 478 20.71 -13.79 5.15
C CYS A 478 20.96 -12.67 6.14
N ASN A 479 20.85 -12.96 7.43
CA ASN A 479 21.23 -12.06 8.51
C ASN A 479 22.20 -12.78 9.43
N ARG A 480 23.30 -12.14 9.75
CA ARG A 480 24.33 -12.67 10.65
C ARG A 480 24.78 -11.62 11.65
N MET A 481 24.78 -11.99 12.92
CA MET A 481 25.39 -11.21 13.98
C MET A 481 26.88 -11.51 14.04
N LEU A 482 27.73 -10.49 14.03
CA LEU A 482 29.18 -10.60 14.01
C LEU A 482 29.78 -10.14 15.34
N GLY A 483 30.62 -10.98 15.91
CA GLY A 483 31.50 -10.67 17.04
C GLY A 483 30.80 -10.24 18.33
N LYS A 484 31.61 -9.88 19.33
CA LYS A 484 31.17 -9.46 20.68
C LYS A 484 30.47 -8.09 20.73
N HIS A 485 30.49 -7.35 19.62
CA HIS A 485 29.96 -5.98 19.55
C HIS A 485 28.58 -5.87 18.92
N ASN A 486 27.91 -7.01 18.60
CA ASN A 486 26.57 -7.08 18.02
C ASN A 486 26.43 -6.31 16.69
N HIS A 487 27.47 -6.33 15.87
CA HIS A 487 27.34 -5.91 14.48
C HIS A 487 26.46 -6.89 13.74
N THR A 488 25.61 -6.41 12.85
CA THR A 488 24.77 -7.28 12.03
C THR A 488 25.04 -7.00 10.56
N ILE A 489 25.22 -8.05 9.77
CA ILE A 489 25.24 -7.99 8.31
C ILE A 489 24.01 -8.69 7.79
N GLY A 490 23.26 -8.02 6.92
CA GLY A 490 22.11 -8.56 6.19
C GLY A 490 22.37 -8.52 4.70
N VAL A 491 21.99 -9.58 3.98
CA VAL A 491 22.00 -9.67 2.52
C VAL A 491 20.60 -10.05 2.08
N ILE A 492 20.05 -9.31 1.10
CA ILE A 492 18.77 -9.61 0.46
C ILE A 492 19.01 -9.64 -1.03
N ILE A 493 18.61 -10.73 -1.69
CA ILE A 493 18.67 -10.86 -3.15
C ILE A 493 17.31 -11.35 -3.63
N ASN A 494 16.72 -10.60 -4.55
CA ASN A 494 15.51 -10.97 -5.26
C ASN A 494 15.82 -10.99 -6.75
N ALA A 495 15.49 -12.08 -7.43
CA ALA A 495 15.60 -12.17 -8.86
C ALA A 495 14.30 -12.72 -9.45
N SER A 496 13.90 -12.21 -10.59
CA SER A 496 12.73 -12.74 -11.30
C SER A 496 12.97 -12.84 -12.81
N ILE A 497 12.33 -13.84 -13.40
CA ILE A 497 12.30 -14.06 -14.85
C ILE A 497 10.84 -14.27 -15.23
N ARG A 498 10.36 -13.56 -16.25
CA ARG A 498 8.99 -13.69 -16.74
C ARG A 498 8.96 -14.16 -18.18
N GLN A 499 8.29 -15.28 -18.39
CA GLN A 499 7.99 -15.83 -19.70
C GLN A 499 6.59 -15.38 -20.14
N HIS A 500 6.40 -15.15 -21.43
CA HIS A 500 5.15 -14.66 -22.04
C HIS A 500 4.62 -13.40 -21.31
N SER A 501 5.50 -12.44 -20.98
CA SER A 501 5.10 -11.20 -20.29
C SER A 501 4.11 -10.42 -21.17
N PRO A 502 2.89 -10.11 -20.71
CA PRO A 502 2.02 -9.21 -21.44
C PRO A 502 2.56 -7.78 -21.29
N VAL A 503 2.98 -7.17 -22.38
CA VAL A 503 3.50 -5.81 -22.43
C VAL A 503 2.64 -4.92 -23.31
N ALA A 504 2.71 -3.62 -23.09
CA ALA A 504 2.07 -2.65 -23.95
C ALA A 504 2.78 -2.63 -25.32
N LYS A 505 1.98 -2.66 -26.38
CA LYS A 505 2.37 -2.42 -27.76
C LYS A 505 1.78 -1.08 -28.17
N THR A 506 2.60 -0.08 -28.41
CA THR A 506 2.17 1.27 -28.78
C THR A 506 2.35 1.50 -30.28
N THR A 507 1.25 1.80 -30.97
CA THR A 507 1.26 2.15 -32.39
C THR A 507 0.85 3.61 -32.55
N TYR A 508 1.59 4.38 -33.32
CA TYR A 508 1.35 5.82 -33.56
C TYR A 508 0.74 6.05 -34.94
N TYR A 509 -0.23 6.96 -35.00
CA TYR A 509 -0.93 7.35 -36.22
C TYR A 509 -0.71 8.83 -36.50
N ASN A 510 0.06 9.17 -37.53
CA ASN A 510 0.34 10.57 -37.93
C ASN A 510 -0.83 11.21 -38.70
N ALA A 511 -1.70 10.39 -39.28
CA ALA A 511 -2.89 10.78 -40.00
C ALA A 511 -4.10 10.01 -39.50
N GLU A 512 -5.26 10.50 -39.81
CA GLU A 512 -6.51 9.79 -39.52
C GLU A 512 -6.47 8.41 -40.19
N THR A 513 -6.63 7.32 -39.41
CA THR A 513 -6.42 5.95 -39.85
C THR A 513 -7.56 5.07 -39.41
N TYR A 514 -8.21 4.41 -40.36
CA TYR A 514 -9.24 3.43 -40.06
C TYR A 514 -8.62 2.10 -39.61
N LEU A 515 -9.09 1.57 -38.49
CA LEU A 515 -8.67 0.31 -37.87
C LEU A 515 -9.76 -0.76 -38.09
N PRO A 516 -9.63 -1.65 -39.12
CA PRO A 516 -10.70 -2.57 -39.48
C PRO A 516 -11.05 -3.55 -38.35
N GLU A 517 -10.05 -4.06 -37.63
CA GLU A 517 -10.23 -5.03 -36.53
C GLU A 517 -11.02 -4.44 -35.33
N LEU A 518 -10.97 -3.13 -35.17
CA LEU A 518 -11.62 -2.41 -34.06
C LEU A 518 -12.85 -1.62 -34.53
N GLN A 519 -13.13 -1.59 -35.85
CA GLN A 519 -14.19 -0.81 -36.49
C GLN A 519 -14.20 0.67 -36.03
N TYR A 520 -13.01 1.27 -35.91
CA TYR A 520 -12.81 2.61 -35.37
C TYR A 520 -11.80 3.40 -36.20
N THR A 521 -12.07 4.69 -36.39
CA THR A 521 -11.13 5.60 -37.02
C THR A 521 -10.32 6.33 -35.97
N ALA A 522 -9.01 6.00 -35.88
CA ALA A 522 -8.08 6.65 -34.99
C ALA A 522 -7.81 8.07 -35.49
N PRO A 523 -7.91 9.11 -34.63
CA PRO A 523 -7.60 10.48 -35.01
C PRO A 523 -6.12 10.64 -35.40
N ALA A 524 -5.82 11.64 -36.25
CA ALA A 524 -4.46 12.05 -36.52
C ALA A 524 -3.73 12.40 -35.21
N HIS A 525 -2.43 12.10 -35.16
CA HIS A 525 -1.56 12.31 -33.99
C HIS A 525 -1.97 11.53 -32.72
N SER A 526 -2.76 10.47 -32.88
CA SER A 526 -3.15 9.58 -31.79
C SER A 526 -2.20 8.38 -31.66
N SER A 527 -2.32 7.67 -30.55
CA SER A 527 -1.62 6.40 -30.31
C SER A 527 -2.63 5.33 -29.89
N LEU A 528 -2.42 4.10 -30.32
CA LEU A 528 -3.12 2.92 -29.83
C LEU A 528 -2.19 2.10 -28.94
N ILE A 529 -2.60 1.89 -27.70
CA ILE A 529 -1.95 0.98 -26.77
C ILE A 529 -2.73 -0.32 -26.74
N SER A 530 -2.13 -1.38 -27.27
CA SER A 530 -2.62 -2.76 -27.19
C SER A 530 -1.68 -3.62 -26.34
N PHE A 531 -1.93 -4.92 -26.26
CA PHE A 531 -1.10 -5.84 -25.48
C PHE A 531 -0.54 -6.94 -26.37
N GLU A 532 0.72 -7.30 -26.13
CA GLU A 532 1.42 -8.40 -26.80
C GLU A 532 2.22 -9.21 -25.78
N ASN A 533 2.39 -10.54 -26.00
CA ASN A 533 3.29 -11.33 -25.17
C ASN A 533 4.73 -11.15 -25.65
N VAL A 534 5.65 -10.94 -24.72
CA VAL A 534 7.07 -10.82 -25.01
C VAL A 534 7.90 -11.73 -24.11
N GLU A 535 9.00 -12.23 -24.64
CA GLU A 535 10.02 -12.98 -23.90
C GLU A 535 11.22 -12.11 -23.55
N GLY A 536 11.90 -12.46 -22.45
CA GLY A 536 13.16 -11.86 -22.06
C GLY A 536 13.05 -10.82 -20.97
N TYR A 537 11.91 -10.69 -20.28
CA TYR A 537 11.84 -9.87 -19.06
C TYR A 537 12.58 -10.56 -17.91
N TRP A 538 13.49 -9.86 -17.25
CA TRP A 538 14.09 -10.29 -15.99
C TRP A 538 14.59 -9.11 -15.16
N ASP A 539 14.58 -9.28 -13.85
CA ASP A 539 15.12 -8.32 -12.90
C ASP A 539 15.91 -8.99 -11.78
N ILE A 540 16.87 -8.27 -11.24
CA ILE A 540 17.62 -8.64 -10.05
C ILE A 540 17.76 -7.43 -9.13
N LYS A 541 17.45 -7.62 -7.85
CA LYS A 541 17.55 -6.61 -6.79
C LYS A 541 18.38 -7.15 -5.65
N GLY A 542 19.48 -6.49 -5.36
CA GLY A 542 20.38 -6.83 -4.28
C GLY A 542 20.45 -5.72 -3.24
N LYS A 543 20.47 -6.07 -1.96
CA LYS A 543 20.70 -5.13 -0.85
C LYS A 543 21.62 -5.74 0.17
N LEU A 544 22.71 -5.05 0.51
CA LEU A 544 23.60 -5.35 1.62
C LEU A 544 23.35 -4.33 2.72
N ILE A 545 23.15 -4.80 3.94
CA ILE A 545 22.85 -3.99 5.13
C ILE A 545 23.89 -4.26 6.18
N TRP A 546 24.55 -3.23 6.67
CA TRP A 546 25.43 -3.32 7.82
C TRP A 546 24.90 -2.44 8.94
N GLN A 547 24.73 -3.03 10.13
CA GLN A 547 24.30 -2.32 11.33
C GLN A 547 25.38 -2.42 12.40
N ALA A 548 25.74 -1.29 12.96
CA ALA A 548 26.76 -1.20 13.99
C ALA A 548 26.25 -0.38 15.20
N PRO A 549 26.27 -0.91 16.42
CA PRO A 549 26.06 -0.12 17.61
C PRO A 549 27.32 0.68 17.92
N ILE A 550 27.19 2.00 18.11
CA ILE A 550 28.27 2.87 18.53
C ILE A 550 28.05 3.21 20.01
N ARG A 551 28.69 2.44 20.89
CA ARG A 551 28.45 2.48 22.35
C ARG A 551 28.82 3.81 22.98
N SER A 552 29.90 4.48 22.52
CA SER A 552 30.39 5.77 23.03
C SER A 552 29.33 6.88 23.00
N ILE A 553 28.50 6.90 21.96
CA ILE A 553 27.44 7.89 21.78
C ILE A 553 26.04 7.28 21.86
N LYS A 554 25.90 6.06 22.39
CA LYS A 554 24.63 5.32 22.54
C LYS A 554 23.82 5.32 21.26
N SER A 555 24.48 5.05 20.12
CA SER A 555 23.93 5.19 18.79
C SER A 555 23.85 3.84 18.08
N LYS A 556 23.00 3.79 17.08
CA LYS A 556 22.94 2.72 16.09
C LYS A 556 23.14 3.34 14.70
N TYR A 557 24.16 2.88 14.01
CA TYR A 557 24.41 3.25 12.62
C TYR A 557 23.99 2.09 11.70
N THR A 558 23.32 2.41 10.62
CA THR A 558 22.96 1.48 9.56
C THR A 558 23.44 2.02 8.24
N LEU A 559 24.23 1.23 7.53
CA LEU A 559 24.64 1.46 6.16
C LEU A 559 23.97 0.39 5.30
N SER A 560 23.28 0.82 4.24
CA SER A 560 22.73 -0.10 3.25
C SER A 560 23.22 0.32 1.87
N THR A 561 23.70 -0.64 1.08
CA THR A 561 23.94 -0.45 -0.34
C THR A 561 23.02 -1.37 -1.13
N GLY A 562 22.39 -0.85 -2.14
CA GLY A 562 21.47 -1.55 -3.00
C GLY A 562 21.89 -1.46 -4.47
N PHE A 563 21.47 -2.44 -5.24
CA PHE A 563 21.61 -2.44 -6.69
C PHE A 563 20.38 -3.13 -7.27
N ASN A 564 19.67 -2.39 -8.16
CA ASN A 564 18.57 -2.94 -8.93
C ASN A 564 18.95 -2.93 -10.40
N TYR A 565 18.70 -4.03 -11.07
CA TYR A 565 18.82 -4.14 -12.52
C TYR A 565 17.51 -4.69 -13.08
N GLU A 566 17.03 -4.07 -14.16
CA GLU A 566 15.82 -4.51 -14.86
C GLU A 566 16.09 -4.55 -16.37
N HIS A 567 15.73 -5.66 -17.00
CA HIS A 567 15.72 -5.86 -18.44
C HIS A 567 14.26 -5.99 -18.89
N ASN A 568 13.72 -4.94 -19.49
CA ASN A 568 12.31 -4.79 -19.81
C ASN A 568 12.09 -4.66 -21.32
N PRO A 569 11.70 -5.75 -22.01
CA PRO A 569 11.32 -5.73 -23.41
C PRO A 569 9.88 -5.23 -23.60
N TYR A 570 9.62 -4.54 -24.71
CA TYR A 570 8.32 -4.00 -25.10
C TYR A 570 8.23 -3.81 -26.60
N TYR A 571 7.09 -3.33 -27.14
CA TYR A 571 6.90 -3.08 -28.56
C TYR A 571 6.60 -1.61 -28.87
N ILE A 572 7.22 -1.07 -29.92
CA ILE A 572 6.82 0.18 -30.58
C ILE A 572 6.43 -0.19 -32.01
N GLY A 573 5.15 -0.08 -32.36
CA GLY A 573 4.63 -0.69 -33.58
C GLY A 573 4.91 -2.19 -33.59
N GLU A 574 5.54 -2.69 -34.64
CA GLU A 574 5.94 -4.10 -34.77
C GLU A 574 7.36 -4.38 -34.25
N ASN A 575 8.11 -3.36 -33.87
CA ASN A 575 9.50 -3.49 -33.46
C ASN A 575 9.62 -3.82 -31.98
N LYS A 576 10.30 -4.94 -31.67
CA LYS A 576 10.67 -5.27 -30.29
C LYS A 576 11.84 -4.40 -29.85
N THR A 577 11.66 -3.68 -28.76
CA THR A 577 12.63 -2.81 -28.13
C THR A 577 12.87 -3.26 -26.69
N THR A 578 14.01 -2.92 -26.11
CA THR A 578 14.32 -3.28 -24.71
C THR A 578 14.90 -2.09 -23.98
N THR A 579 14.42 -1.84 -22.78
CA THR A 579 15.05 -0.90 -21.85
C THR A 579 15.80 -1.67 -20.75
N ARG A 580 17.04 -1.28 -20.50
CA ARG A 580 17.87 -1.76 -19.40
C ARG A 580 18.02 -0.64 -18.38
N THR A 581 17.65 -0.92 -17.14
CA THR A 581 17.73 0.06 -16.05
C THR A 581 18.69 -0.43 -14.98
N TYR A 582 19.60 0.42 -14.57
CA TYR A 582 20.56 0.24 -13.48
C TYR A 582 20.25 1.28 -12.40
N ASP A 583 20.03 0.85 -11.17
CA ASP A 583 19.71 1.73 -10.03
C ASP A 583 20.54 1.33 -8.80
N PRO A 584 21.81 1.73 -8.72
CA PRO A 584 22.58 1.65 -7.50
C PRO A 584 22.08 2.65 -6.46
N SER A 585 22.05 2.21 -5.20
CA SER A 585 21.60 3.03 -4.07
C SER A 585 22.54 2.91 -2.87
N LEU A 586 22.63 4.00 -2.09
CA LEU A 586 23.40 4.06 -0.84
C LEU A 586 22.56 4.79 0.20
N GLU A 587 22.30 4.10 1.31
CA GLU A 587 21.49 4.61 2.42
C GLU A 587 22.32 4.66 3.70
N HIS A 588 22.28 5.79 4.38
CA HIS A 588 22.87 6.01 5.70
C HIS A 588 21.77 6.33 6.70
N PHE A 589 21.81 5.70 7.85
CA PHE A 589 20.87 5.98 8.93
C PHE A 589 21.62 5.95 10.27
N LEU A 590 21.58 7.05 11.00
CA LEU A 590 22.16 7.18 12.33
C LEU A 590 21.06 7.57 13.33
N LEU A 591 20.82 6.71 14.30
CA LEU A 591 19.97 6.99 15.44
C LEU A 591 20.85 7.17 16.67
N CYS A 592 20.90 8.38 17.19
CA CYS A 592 21.76 8.77 18.30
C CYS A 592 20.93 9.22 19.51
N SER A 593 21.13 8.57 20.67
CA SER A 593 20.55 9.00 21.96
C SER A 593 21.65 9.59 22.84
N LEU A 594 22.06 10.83 22.51
CA LEU A 594 23.17 11.53 23.21
C LEU A 594 22.95 11.60 24.71
N THR A 595 21.70 11.88 25.12
CA THR A 595 21.29 11.85 26.51
C THR A 595 19.89 11.21 26.61
N LYS A 596 19.38 10.97 27.83
CA LYS A 596 17.98 10.56 28.07
C LYS A 596 16.96 11.58 27.52
N ARG A 597 17.40 12.81 27.26
CA ARG A 597 16.54 13.92 26.83
C ARG A 597 16.77 14.37 25.39
N LEU A 598 17.91 14.02 24.80
CA LEU A 598 18.34 14.48 23.48
C LEU A 598 18.53 13.29 22.55
N LYS A 599 17.73 13.25 21.51
CA LYS A 599 17.81 12.28 20.42
C LYS A 599 18.05 13.02 19.12
N VAL A 600 18.94 12.47 18.30
CA VAL A 600 19.23 12.94 16.94
C VAL A 600 19.10 11.77 16.00
N THR A 601 18.36 11.97 14.93
CA THR A 601 18.29 11.00 13.83
C THR A 601 18.79 11.68 12.56
N ILE A 602 19.73 11.05 11.87
CA ILE A 602 20.24 11.52 10.59
C ILE A 602 20.04 10.40 9.57
N SER A 603 19.53 10.75 8.42
CA SER A 603 19.36 9.83 7.29
C SER A 603 19.83 10.47 6.00
N ALA A 604 20.39 9.69 5.13
CA ALA A 604 20.70 10.09 3.76
C ALA A 604 20.46 8.92 2.83
N ASN A 605 19.88 9.18 1.67
CA ASN A 605 19.65 8.17 0.66
C ASN A 605 20.02 8.74 -0.70
N THR A 606 20.89 8.04 -1.40
CA THR A 606 21.42 8.40 -2.71
C THR A 606 21.04 7.32 -3.71
N HIS A 607 20.46 7.71 -4.83
CA HIS A 607 20.15 6.86 -5.98
C HIS A 607 20.71 7.45 -7.26
N TYR A 608 21.16 6.58 -8.13
CA TYR A 608 21.54 6.97 -9.49
C TYR A 608 20.89 6.01 -10.47
N VAL A 609 19.80 6.45 -11.08
CA VAL A 609 19.08 5.65 -12.07
C VAL A 609 19.67 5.93 -13.45
N HIS A 610 20.10 4.88 -14.13
CA HIS A 610 20.55 4.93 -15.53
C HIS A 610 19.76 3.92 -16.34
N SER A 611 18.95 4.40 -17.26
CA SER A 611 18.18 3.60 -18.19
C SER A 611 18.66 3.85 -19.62
N ILE A 612 18.78 2.78 -20.38
CA ILE A 612 19.18 2.82 -21.79
C ILE A 612 18.29 1.86 -22.58
N ASN A 613 17.77 2.31 -23.73
CA ASN A 613 17.03 1.44 -24.62
C ASN A 613 17.94 0.91 -25.76
N THR A 614 17.41 -0.01 -26.58
CA THR A 614 18.13 -0.61 -27.71
C THR A 614 18.52 0.39 -28.81
N GLU A 615 17.88 1.55 -28.84
CA GLU A 615 18.19 2.64 -29.79
C GLU A 615 19.15 3.67 -29.19
N ASN A 616 19.80 3.34 -28.04
CA ASN A 616 20.75 4.16 -27.30
C ASN A 616 20.17 5.46 -26.69
N TYR A 617 18.86 5.59 -26.60
CA TYR A 617 18.29 6.68 -25.79
C TYR A 617 18.52 6.41 -24.32
N THR A 618 19.01 7.44 -23.62
CA THR A 618 19.40 7.31 -22.22
C THR A 618 18.65 8.27 -21.32
N GLY A 619 18.10 7.74 -20.23
CA GLY A 619 17.65 8.50 -19.07
C GLY A 619 18.66 8.36 -17.93
N LYS A 620 19.09 9.46 -17.35
CA LYS A 620 20.02 9.46 -16.21
C LYS A 620 19.49 10.42 -15.16
N THR A 621 19.17 9.90 -13.98
CA THR A 621 18.67 10.73 -12.88
C THR A 621 19.47 10.46 -11.62
N PHE A 622 20.00 11.49 -11.04
CA PHE A 622 20.60 11.46 -9.71
C PHE A 622 19.57 11.96 -8.69
N TYR A 623 19.39 11.21 -7.62
CA TYR A 623 18.44 11.53 -6.56
C TYR A 623 19.12 11.41 -5.20
N GLN A 624 19.03 12.46 -4.39
CA GLN A 624 19.59 12.54 -3.05
C GLN A 624 18.54 13.03 -2.07
N THR A 625 18.26 12.26 -1.02
CA THR A 625 17.54 12.77 0.15
C THR A 625 18.45 12.80 1.36
N ALA A 626 18.30 13.82 2.19
CA ALA A 626 18.94 13.88 3.49
C ALA A 626 17.93 14.38 4.51
N GLY A 627 17.89 13.75 5.68
CA GLY A 627 16.99 14.11 6.76
C GLY A 627 17.74 14.26 8.08
N ALA A 628 17.38 15.25 8.86
CA ALA A 628 17.85 15.43 10.22
C ALA A 628 16.67 15.70 11.14
N MET A 629 16.53 14.90 12.20
CA MET A 629 15.51 15.08 13.23
C MET A 629 16.20 15.29 14.58
N LEU A 630 15.80 16.32 15.27
CA LEU A 630 16.27 16.66 16.60
C LEU A 630 15.07 16.63 17.55
N ASP A 631 15.14 15.79 18.59
CA ASP A 631 14.13 15.73 19.63
C ASP A 631 14.77 16.00 20.98
N ILE A 632 14.38 17.10 21.61
CA ILE A 632 14.75 17.46 22.99
C ILE A 632 13.50 17.33 23.85
N SER A 633 13.36 16.21 24.55
CA SER A 633 12.16 15.89 25.33
C SER A 633 12.01 16.79 26.59
N GLN A 634 13.09 17.45 27.02
CA GLN A 634 13.07 18.34 28.15
C GLN A 634 14.27 19.31 28.06
N ILE A 635 14.00 20.57 27.66
CA ILE A 635 14.99 21.66 27.67
C ILE A 635 15.17 22.16 29.11
N CYS A 636 14.06 22.45 29.77
CA CYS A 636 13.95 22.69 31.20
C CYS A 636 12.78 21.86 31.75
N LYS A 637 12.34 22.07 32.99
CA LYS A 637 11.37 21.17 33.66
C LYS A 637 10.11 20.82 32.85
N TYR A 638 9.66 21.72 31.96
CA TYR A 638 8.37 21.59 31.25
C TYR A 638 8.45 21.73 29.73
N PHE A 639 9.50 22.35 29.18
CA PHE A 639 9.61 22.66 27.76
C PHE A 639 10.31 21.56 26.97
N TYR A 640 9.87 21.36 25.76
CA TYR A 640 10.47 20.46 24.78
C TYR A 640 10.55 21.11 23.38
N LEU A 641 11.43 20.57 22.54
CA LEU A 641 11.63 20.99 21.16
C LEU A 641 11.76 19.76 20.27
N SER A 642 11.07 19.78 19.12
CA SER A 642 11.30 18.85 18.03
C SER A 642 11.54 19.64 16.75
N SER A 643 12.53 19.24 15.99
CA SER A 643 12.85 19.81 14.69
C SER A 643 13.01 18.69 13.67
N HIS A 644 12.49 18.90 12.48
CA HIS A 644 12.60 17.96 11.37
C HIS A 644 13.00 18.71 10.11
N TYR A 645 14.20 18.47 9.63
CA TYR A 645 14.73 19.01 8.39
C TYR A 645 14.83 17.90 7.34
N ASN A 646 14.33 18.17 6.14
CA ASN A 646 14.50 17.30 4.98
C ASN A 646 15.05 18.11 3.80
N PHE A 647 16.00 17.51 3.12
CA PHE A 647 16.56 17.97 1.87
C PHE A 647 16.30 16.94 0.80
N ILE A 648 15.80 17.36 -0.34
CA ILE A 648 15.62 16.55 -1.53
C ILE A 648 16.31 17.27 -2.68
N PHE A 649 17.19 16.57 -3.33
CA PHE A 649 17.87 17.02 -4.54
C PHE A 649 17.66 15.95 -5.62
N SER A 650 17.20 16.35 -6.78
CA SER A 650 17.21 15.51 -7.96
C SER A 650 17.69 16.29 -9.17
N ARG A 651 18.44 15.61 -10.01
CA ARG A 651 18.93 16.17 -11.28
C ARG A 651 18.73 15.14 -12.38
N ASP A 652 18.00 15.54 -13.39
CA ASP A 652 17.91 14.81 -14.64
C ASP A 652 19.05 15.24 -15.56
N TYR A 653 19.80 14.28 -16.09
CA TYR A 653 20.87 14.48 -17.07
C TYR A 653 20.42 14.08 -18.49
N GLY A 654 19.15 13.67 -18.64
CA GLY A 654 18.53 13.28 -19.89
C GLY A 654 18.01 14.47 -20.71
N ILE A 655 16.79 14.31 -21.22
CA ILE A 655 16.19 15.24 -22.20
C ILE A 655 15.94 16.63 -21.59
N ASN A 656 15.46 16.71 -20.36
CA ASN A 656 15.01 17.97 -19.77
C ASN A 656 16.05 18.71 -18.92
N LYS A 657 17.13 18.02 -18.50
CA LYS A 657 18.20 18.58 -17.64
C LYS A 657 17.68 19.32 -16.38
N GLU A 658 16.49 18.93 -15.91
CA GLU A 658 15.81 19.56 -14.78
C GLU A 658 16.55 19.33 -13.47
N ILE A 659 16.61 20.40 -12.65
CA ILE A 659 17.17 20.36 -11.30
C ILE A 659 16.08 20.71 -10.31
N ASN A 660 15.78 19.77 -9.41
CA ASN A 660 14.90 20.03 -8.28
C ASN A 660 15.70 20.12 -6.98
N ARG A 661 15.49 21.19 -6.23
CA ARG A 661 16.05 21.41 -4.90
C ARG A 661 14.93 21.76 -3.94
N ASN A 662 14.79 20.97 -2.90
CA ASN A 662 13.71 21.11 -1.94
C ASN A 662 14.27 21.04 -0.52
N HIS A 663 13.98 22.04 0.30
CA HIS A 663 14.41 22.14 1.68
C HIS A 663 13.17 22.36 2.55
N THR A 664 12.82 21.43 3.40
CA THR A 664 11.72 21.59 4.33
C THR A 664 12.23 21.62 5.75
N LEU A 665 11.80 22.58 6.53
CA LEU A 665 12.10 22.68 7.96
C LEU A 665 10.80 22.81 8.75
N ASN A 666 10.54 21.81 9.58
CA ASN A 666 9.41 21.80 10.50
C ASN A 666 9.92 21.94 11.94
N LEU A 667 9.28 22.79 12.73
CA LEU A 667 9.63 23.02 14.14
C LEU A 667 8.40 22.85 15.01
N ASN A 668 8.58 22.28 16.20
CA ASN A 668 7.56 22.21 17.25
C ASN A 668 8.19 22.52 18.60
N VAL A 669 7.71 23.56 19.23
CA VAL A 669 8.07 23.95 20.61
C VAL A 669 6.86 23.78 21.48
N GLY A 670 6.99 23.08 22.59
CA GLY A 670 5.87 22.83 23.47
C GLY A 670 6.23 22.89 24.95
N CYS A 671 5.19 23.05 25.76
CA CYS A 671 5.26 23.10 27.20
C CYS A 671 4.22 22.17 27.84
N LYS A 672 4.65 21.38 28.81
CA LYS A 672 3.76 20.53 29.61
C LYS A 672 3.15 21.34 30.75
N VAL A 673 1.82 21.38 30.79
CA VAL A 673 1.00 22.13 31.74
C VAL A 673 0.11 21.20 32.55
N LEU A 674 -0.64 21.74 33.53
CA LEU A 674 -1.65 21.00 34.31
C LEU A 674 -1.09 19.69 34.90
N ASN A 675 0.01 19.80 35.66
CA ASN A 675 0.71 18.65 36.24
C ASN A 675 1.10 17.58 35.23
N ARG A 676 1.55 17.99 34.04
CA ARG A 676 1.94 17.16 32.90
C ARG A 676 0.77 16.38 32.22
N LYS A 677 -0.49 16.65 32.60
CA LYS A 677 -1.68 16.11 31.93
C LYS A 677 -2.02 16.90 30.68
N GLY A 678 -1.68 18.19 30.64
CA GLY A 678 -1.84 19.08 29.50
C GLY A 678 -0.54 19.26 28.72
N ASP A 679 -0.66 19.63 27.46
CA ASP A 679 0.43 19.95 26.54
C ASP A 679 -0.01 21.10 25.64
N ILE A 680 0.77 22.16 25.59
CA ILE A 680 0.56 23.29 24.68
C ILE A 680 1.78 23.37 23.79
N SER A 681 1.59 23.45 22.47
CA SER A 681 2.70 23.58 21.54
C SER A 681 2.39 24.50 20.38
N ILE A 682 3.44 25.09 19.82
CA ILE A 682 3.42 25.82 18.56
C ILE A 682 4.23 25.00 17.56
N ALA A 683 3.62 24.65 16.46
CA ALA A 683 4.27 23.96 15.37
C ALA A 683 4.25 24.81 14.10
N ALA A 684 5.38 24.90 13.44
CA ALA A 684 5.56 25.59 12.18
C ALA A 684 6.03 24.59 11.12
N TYR A 685 5.43 24.64 9.97
CA TYR A 685 5.65 23.70 8.86
C TYR A 685 6.19 24.43 7.65
N ASP A 686 7.16 23.78 6.98
CA ASP A 686 7.85 24.27 5.79
C ASP A 686 8.29 25.74 5.94
N LEU A 687 9.01 26.05 7.05
CA LEU A 687 9.49 27.39 7.35
C LEU A 687 10.32 28.01 6.23
N LEU A 688 10.98 27.19 5.43
CA LEU A 688 11.82 27.62 4.31
C LEU A 688 11.01 27.88 3.02
N ASN A 689 9.72 27.54 3.01
CA ASN A 689 8.80 27.71 1.86
C ASN A 689 9.36 27.16 0.55
N SER A 690 10.02 26.03 0.64
CA SER A 690 10.76 25.43 -0.47
C SER A 690 10.19 24.09 -0.93
N HIS A 691 9.11 23.62 -0.30
CA HIS A 691 8.55 22.31 -0.64
C HIS A 691 7.93 22.34 -2.03
N ARG A 692 8.46 21.50 -2.91
CA ARG A 692 7.93 21.19 -4.24
C ARG A 692 8.02 19.69 -4.44
N THR A 693 7.01 19.09 -5.02
CA THR A 693 7.07 17.68 -5.39
C THR A 693 7.41 17.59 -6.87
N PHE A 694 8.53 17.00 -7.18
CA PHE A 694 8.96 16.67 -8.53
C PHE A 694 9.39 15.20 -8.55
N ASN A 695 8.93 14.47 -9.55
CA ASN A 695 9.36 13.10 -9.80
C ASN A 695 9.65 12.95 -11.28
N SER A 696 10.79 12.33 -11.60
CA SER A 696 11.16 11.97 -12.97
C SER A 696 11.35 10.46 -13.04
N GLN A 697 10.69 9.82 -13.99
CA GLN A 697 10.74 8.38 -14.18
C GLN A 697 10.84 8.03 -15.65
N MET A 698 11.77 7.15 -16.00
CA MET A 698 11.87 6.60 -17.33
C MET A 698 10.98 5.37 -17.46
N TYR A 699 10.14 5.36 -18.47
CA TYR A 699 9.33 4.23 -18.93
C TYR A 699 9.95 3.63 -20.20
N SER A 700 9.30 2.60 -20.71
CA SER A 700 9.79 1.86 -21.89
C SER A 700 10.08 2.74 -23.10
N ASN A 701 9.23 3.72 -23.39
CA ASN A 701 9.25 4.53 -24.60
C ASN A 701 9.19 6.05 -24.38
N TYR A 702 9.19 6.52 -23.10
CA TYR A 702 9.20 7.92 -22.73
C TYR A 702 9.81 8.16 -21.36
N ILE A 703 10.19 9.40 -21.10
CA ILE A 703 10.51 9.90 -19.76
C ILE A 703 9.33 10.76 -19.30
N GLN A 704 8.83 10.51 -18.09
CA GLN A 704 7.77 11.29 -17.48
C GLN A 704 8.29 12.12 -16.33
N ASN A 705 8.03 13.42 -16.38
CA ASN A 705 8.25 14.36 -15.31
C ASN A 705 6.90 14.78 -14.72
N THR A 706 6.78 14.74 -13.40
CA THR A 706 5.56 15.08 -12.70
C THR A 706 5.83 16.10 -11.61
N TRP A 707 5.05 17.18 -11.59
CA TRP A 707 5.04 18.21 -10.55
C TRP A 707 3.68 18.19 -9.86
N THR A 708 3.71 18.23 -8.54
CA THR A 708 2.49 18.31 -7.74
C THR A 708 2.56 19.53 -6.82
N ASN A 709 1.47 20.29 -6.75
CA ASN A 709 1.39 21.44 -5.87
C ASN A 709 1.28 21.03 -4.41
N TYR A 710 1.71 21.93 -3.52
CA TYR A 710 1.79 21.75 -2.08
C TYR A 710 1.12 22.89 -1.29
N TYR A 711 0.86 22.64 0.00
CA TYR A 711 0.16 23.55 0.93
C TYR A 711 0.82 24.91 1.20
N GLY A 712 2.12 25.04 0.97
CA GLY A 712 2.91 26.16 1.48
C GLY A 712 3.14 26.10 2.99
N ARG A 713 3.75 27.14 3.54
CA ARG A 713 4.09 27.20 4.96
C ARG A 713 2.89 27.64 5.81
N PHE A 714 2.74 27.02 6.97
CA PHE A 714 1.72 27.34 7.94
C PHE A 714 2.20 27.08 9.35
N PHE A 715 1.51 27.64 10.33
CA PHE A 715 1.72 27.37 11.75
C PHE A 715 0.44 26.88 12.41
N THR A 716 0.60 26.16 13.52
CA THR A 716 -0.52 25.73 14.37
C THR A 716 -0.16 25.90 15.84
N ILE A 717 -1.15 26.33 16.63
CA ILE A 717 -1.13 26.25 18.09
C ILE A 717 -1.92 25.01 18.46
N ASN A 718 -1.36 24.13 19.27
CA ASN A 718 -1.95 22.87 19.63
C ASN A 718 -2.11 22.79 21.13
N PHE A 719 -3.24 22.31 21.58
CA PHE A 719 -3.53 21.97 22.97
C PHE A 719 -3.96 20.52 23.07
N ALA A 720 -3.37 19.77 23.98
CA ALA A 720 -3.82 18.43 24.29
C ALA A 720 -3.97 18.22 25.78
N TYR A 721 -4.98 17.44 26.15
CA TYR A 721 -5.24 17.10 27.54
C TYR A 721 -5.60 15.63 27.69
N ARG A 722 -5.02 15.00 28.73
CA ARG A 722 -5.27 13.61 29.08
C ARG A 722 -5.98 13.52 30.40
N PHE A 723 -7.09 12.78 30.43
CA PHE A 723 -7.86 12.50 31.63
C PHE A 723 -8.26 11.03 31.68
N GLY A 724 -8.54 10.53 32.90
CA GLY A 724 -8.93 9.14 33.10
C GLY A 724 -8.65 8.64 34.50
N LYS A 725 -9.18 7.48 34.82
CA LYS A 725 -8.96 6.75 36.07
C LYS A 725 -8.57 5.31 35.76
N VAL A 726 -7.66 4.79 36.58
CA VAL A 726 -7.25 3.39 36.58
C VAL A 726 -7.65 2.81 37.93
N LYS A 727 -8.48 1.75 37.93
CA LYS A 727 -8.74 0.93 39.11
C LYS A 727 -7.83 -0.29 39.05
N SER A 728 -6.94 -0.42 40.03
CA SER A 728 -6.05 -1.57 40.17
C SER A 728 -6.20 -2.14 41.58
N ASN A 729 -6.03 -3.45 41.73
CA ASN A 729 -6.04 -4.13 43.03
C ASN A 729 -4.72 -3.96 43.82
N TYR A 730 -3.87 -3.01 43.44
CA TYR A 730 -2.58 -2.83 44.11
C TYR A 730 -2.74 -1.84 45.26
N GLU A 731 -2.80 -2.36 46.47
CA GLU A 731 -2.43 -1.65 47.71
C GLU A 731 -0.90 -1.63 47.83
N GLY A 732 -0.27 -0.78 47.10
CA GLY A 732 1.19 -0.62 47.14
C GLY A 732 1.55 0.87 47.16
N THR A 733 2.28 1.25 48.18
CA THR A 733 2.83 2.58 48.42
C THR A 733 3.29 3.30 47.17
N THR A 734 2.81 4.52 47.02
CA THR A 734 3.29 5.52 46.06
C THR A 734 4.78 5.74 46.29
N ASN A 735 5.62 5.11 45.52
CA ASN A 735 7.01 5.51 45.39
C ASN A 735 7.20 6.31 44.13
N ASP A 736 7.70 7.51 44.32
CA ASP A 736 8.20 8.47 43.38
C ASP A 736 8.86 7.80 42.15
N GLY A 737 8.45 8.22 40.95
CA GLY A 737 8.85 7.66 39.70
C GLY A 737 10.32 7.77 39.32
N SER A 738 11.19 7.11 40.04
CA SER A 738 12.56 6.85 39.60
C SER A 738 12.55 5.61 38.68
N ILE A 739 12.79 5.87 37.41
CA ILE A 739 13.04 4.84 36.39
C ILE A 739 14.31 4.09 36.84
N ARG A 740 14.16 2.85 37.33
CA ARG A 740 15.31 1.98 37.54
C ARG A 740 15.89 1.60 36.15
N GLU A 741 17.19 1.80 36.04
CA GLU A 741 17.98 1.43 34.88
C GLU A 741 17.73 -0.04 34.48
N TYR A 742 17.42 -0.25 33.20
CA TYR A 742 17.46 -1.56 32.58
C TYR A 742 18.91 -2.04 32.54
N ARG A 743 19.27 -2.97 33.42
CA ARG A 743 20.50 -3.78 33.27
C ARG A 743 20.14 -4.96 32.37
N PRO A 744 20.81 -5.16 31.22
CA PRO A 744 20.67 -6.38 30.48
C PRO A 744 21.14 -7.54 31.36
N MET A 745 20.29 -8.52 31.60
CA MET A 745 20.72 -9.78 32.20
C MET A 745 21.78 -10.40 31.31
N SER A 746 22.98 -10.54 31.81
CA SER A 746 23.97 -11.48 31.32
C SER A 746 23.44 -12.87 31.61
N GLY A 747 22.70 -13.44 30.68
CA GLY A 747 22.29 -14.84 30.73
C GLY A 747 23.52 -15.71 30.47
N LYS A 748 24.08 -16.27 31.52
CA LYS A 748 24.71 -17.59 31.42
C LYS A 748 23.57 -18.59 31.28
N ILE A 749 23.44 -19.20 30.11
CA ILE A 749 23.28 -20.61 29.82
C ILE A 749 23.46 -20.75 28.31
#